data_e02492ca035cfda8b95f1848843888c8
#
_entry.id   e02492ca035cfda8b95f1848843888c8
#
_cell.length_a   1.000
_cell.length_b   1.000
_cell.length_c   1.000
_cell.angle_alpha   90.00
_cell.angle_beta   90.00
_cell.angle_gamma   90.00
#
_symmetry.space_group_name_H-M   'P 1'
#
loop_
_entity.id
_entity.type
_entity.pdbx_description
1 polymer ?
#
loop_
_entity_poly.entity_id
_entity_poly.type
_entity_poly.pdbx_seq_one_letter_code
_entity_poly.pdbx_strand_id
1 'polypeptide(L)'
;MTASEKFDNPVKDTVKNLKKSEQNNAPENAEQEMSEEDKKLKAELDLFVSRLQEPNQALYPAALEGLRNIIRSSTASVTSVPKPLKFMQVHYDTMKDVYWKIEDETAKEMCADIISALAMTCAKEDEKDCFKYRFLGSKNDVGSWGYEYVRHLSGELVKIWQDNDNEINQTGMEQIDALVREIVPYFLAHNGEAEACDFLMEIEQLHLLEEFCDADVHSRVCLYLTSCVPFVPDPDNIEFMECAMRLYLKFDKQVLAMRCAIVLNKIEKVKEIFLDCKDILVQKQLAFLLARHQIFLDLPDDLPHVNDLKELMSNSNMSQYFLALARELDIMEPKVPEDIYKSNVSEHTVPQIDSVRQNIGTIFVNAFINAGFCVDRMITEDAATWFYKNREHGMVSAAASQGLIYRWDVDNGLTNIDKFMYSADDNIRAGSLLAVGIVSCGVHHECDPAQALLLEFLQSDKHILRVCSTLGIGLAYANSKLESVHTTILPQLREALKVPKTPAEVTGMIGLAMGFVLVGSGDPDAAAILFQHLIEQGDNLIKEHDYRNVLLGIALIFLGRQEQAEPVVEMLRALPKPYGSIGSTLVEVAAYAGTGNVLKIQQLLYICTERHDIAESAQKVTKEKKKDKKDMEVLRQAQGASFHQAVAVLGIALIAICEDIGSSMAFRLFSNLLRYCDQGVRHAVPVALGLLSVSNPQLNILETLSKFAHDNDLETAYSAMFALGLLGAGTNNARVNATLRHLAAHHCRDAVQLMLVHIAQGLTHLGKGTMTLNPFHSERQLLSPSALGGLFATCFFFLDPRHTILSKQHFLLYCLVPAMNPRMLITFTPKDPNDPSSPLEQCNVNVRVGQGVDVVGQAGKPKTITGFQTYNTPILLAHGERAELATDEYIAISPILEGSVILVKNPNSEIK
;
A
#
# COMPACT_ATOMS: atom_id res chain seq x y z
N MET A 1 -8.38 -15.14 54.73
CA MET A 1 -7.04 -15.72 54.78
C MET A 1 -6.47 -15.49 53.38
N THR A 2 -5.97 -14.37 53.05
CA THR A 2 -4.65 -13.73 53.08
C THR A 2 -3.50 -14.62 52.58
N ALA A 3 -3.06 -14.40 51.35
CA ALA A 3 -1.65 -14.47 50.92
C ALA A 3 -1.46 -13.60 49.71
N SER A 4 -0.87 -12.45 49.91
CA SER A 4 -0.35 -11.55 48.90
C SER A 4 1.07 -12.00 48.53
N GLU A 5 1.27 -12.53 47.33
CA GLU A 5 2.62 -12.69 46.78
C GLU A 5 2.99 -11.46 46.00
N LYS A 6 4.03 -10.80 46.47
CA LYS A 6 4.73 -9.70 45.76
C LYS A 6 5.56 -10.31 44.67
N PHE A 7 5.24 -10.04 43.43
CA PHE A 7 6.15 -10.22 42.30
C PHE A 7 7.21 -9.10 42.32
N ASP A 8 8.42 -9.44 42.75
CA ASP A 8 9.61 -8.60 42.57
C ASP A 8 10.06 -8.59 41.11
N ASN A 9 10.29 -7.43 40.60
CA ASN A 9 10.59 -7.11 39.20
C ASN A 9 12.13 -7.22 38.97
N PRO A 10 12.64 -8.23 38.23
CA PRO A 10 14.10 -8.47 38.10
C PRO A 10 14.86 -7.43 37.28
N VAL A 11 14.16 -6.43 36.72
CA VAL A 11 14.80 -5.40 35.87
C VAL A 11 15.48 -4.29 36.68
N LYS A 12 15.08 -4.07 37.93
CA LYS A 12 15.72 -3.01 38.78
C LYS A 12 17.05 -3.41 39.38
N ASP A 13 17.32 -4.72 39.53
CA ASP A 13 18.58 -5.17 40.07
C ASP A 13 19.70 -5.27 39.04
N THR A 14 19.35 -5.47 37.75
CA THR A 14 20.33 -5.48 36.65
C THR A 14 20.88 -4.07 36.37
N VAL A 15 20.04 -3.03 36.48
CA VAL A 15 20.47 -1.61 36.30
C VAL A 15 21.29 -1.11 37.46
N LYS A 16 21.05 -1.61 38.69
CA LYS A 16 21.88 -1.25 39.87
C LYS A 16 23.23 -1.94 39.87
N ASN A 17 23.35 -3.13 39.31
CA ASN A 17 24.63 -3.82 39.18
C ASN A 17 25.48 -3.26 38.04
N LEU A 18 24.87 -2.75 36.96
CA LEU A 18 25.61 -2.05 35.91
C LEU A 18 26.17 -0.70 36.38
N LYS A 19 25.41 0.06 37.18
CA LYS A 19 25.90 1.34 37.74
C LYS A 19 26.91 1.19 38.87
N LYS A 20 27.04 0.00 39.48
CA LYS A 20 28.09 -0.28 40.45
C LYS A 20 29.39 -0.78 39.85
N SER A 21 29.37 -1.27 38.59
CA SER A 21 30.59 -1.70 37.88
C SER A 21 31.29 -0.53 37.17
N GLU A 22 30.62 0.63 36.97
CA GLU A 22 31.25 1.81 36.34
C GLU A 22 31.95 2.78 37.32
N GLN A 23 31.81 2.59 38.62
CA GLN A 23 32.41 3.50 39.62
C GLN A 23 33.68 2.99 40.32
N ASN A 24 34.18 1.80 39.94
CA ASN A 24 35.35 1.22 40.63
C ASN A 24 36.46 0.76 39.68
N ASN A 25 36.66 1.38 38.53
CA ASN A 25 37.88 1.19 37.75
C ASN A 25 38.66 2.50 37.66
N ALA A 26 39.48 2.73 38.66
CA ALA A 26 40.59 3.65 38.53
C ALA A 26 41.63 3.11 37.53
N PRO A 27 42.36 4.00 36.81
CA PRO A 27 43.19 3.60 35.63
C PRO A 27 44.51 2.87 35.97
N GLU A 28 44.72 2.39 37.19
CA GLU A 28 46.00 1.75 37.58
C GLU A 28 46.15 0.24 37.27
N ASN A 29 45.09 -0.47 36.80
CA ASN A 29 45.18 -1.91 36.54
C ASN A 29 45.18 -2.29 35.02
N ALA A 30 45.17 -1.32 34.11
CA ALA A 30 45.17 -1.60 32.68
C ALA A 30 46.56 -1.99 32.12
N GLU A 31 47.63 -1.83 32.87
CA GLU A 31 48.98 -2.12 32.41
C GLU A 31 49.45 -3.59 32.61
N GLN A 32 48.70 -4.40 33.33
CA GLN A 32 49.14 -5.76 33.66
C GLN A 32 48.70 -6.85 32.67
N GLU A 33 47.81 -6.59 31.69
CA GLU A 33 47.35 -7.59 30.73
C GLU A 33 47.74 -7.33 29.26
N MET A 34 48.64 -6.39 28.97
CA MET A 34 49.07 -6.12 27.62
C MET A 34 50.06 -7.20 27.14
N SER A 35 49.81 -7.75 25.92
CA SER A 35 50.71 -8.70 25.29
C SER A 35 52.07 -8.05 25.03
N GLU A 36 53.17 -8.87 24.94
CA GLU A 36 54.51 -8.33 24.65
C GLU A 36 54.58 -7.61 23.31
N GLU A 37 53.77 -8.03 22.34
CA GLU A 37 53.62 -7.40 21.02
C GLU A 37 52.99 -6.02 21.14
N ASP A 38 51.96 -5.89 21.98
CA ASP A 38 51.27 -4.63 22.23
C ASP A 38 52.16 -3.61 22.94
N LYS A 39 52.99 -4.07 23.86
CA LYS A 39 53.99 -3.22 24.54
C LYS A 39 55.08 -2.72 23.58
N LYS A 40 55.52 -3.56 22.64
CA LYS A 40 56.47 -3.16 21.59
C LYS A 40 55.84 -2.12 20.65
N LEU A 41 54.61 -2.38 20.18
CA LEU A 41 53.87 -1.44 19.31
C LEU A 41 53.67 -0.07 19.99
N LYS A 42 53.25 -0.07 21.27
CA LYS A 42 53.08 1.17 22.04
C LYS A 42 54.43 1.92 22.18
N ALA A 43 55.51 1.21 22.53
CA ALA A 43 56.83 1.83 22.64
C ALA A 43 57.35 2.38 21.29
N GLU A 44 57.06 1.75 20.18
CA GLU A 44 57.39 2.24 18.85
C GLU A 44 56.58 3.53 18.50
N LEU A 45 55.27 3.56 18.80
CA LEU A 45 54.44 4.76 18.62
C LEU A 45 54.92 5.91 19.50
N ASP A 46 55.19 5.64 20.78
CA ASP A 46 55.74 6.65 21.75
C ASP A 46 57.09 7.22 21.27
N LEU A 47 57.95 6.35 20.63
CA LEU A 47 59.21 6.78 20.07
C LEU A 47 59.00 7.72 18.86
N PHE A 48 58.06 7.44 17.99
CA PHE A 48 57.73 8.35 16.85
C PHE A 48 57.22 9.70 17.36
N VAL A 49 56.33 9.71 18.35
CA VAL A 49 55.83 10.95 18.92
C VAL A 49 56.91 11.76 19.62
N SER A 50 57.84 11.10 20.36
CA SER A 50 59.00 11.79 20.99
C SER A 50 59.93 12.41 19.98
N ARG A 51 60.17 11.74 18.80
CA ARG A 51 60.95 12.30 17.68
C ARG A 51 60.28 13.57 17.06
N LEU A 52 58.97 13.61 17.08
CA LEU A 52 58.24 14.80 16.63
C LEU A 52 58.26 15.97 17.60
N GLN A 53 58.67 15.72 18.85
CA GLN A 53 58.87 16.77 19.86
C GLN A 53 60.29 17.32 19.90
N GLU A 54 61.26 16.63 19.22
CA GLU A 54 62.65 17.11 19.12
C GLU A 54 62.74 18.36 18.23
N PRO A 55 63.67 19.28 18.50
CA PRO A 55 63.84 20.52 17.71
C PRO A 55 64.39 20.27 16.30
N ASN A 56 64.83 19.05 15.97
CA ASN A 56 65.38 18.73 14.67
C ASN A 56 64.32 18.32 13.66
N GLN A 57 63.84 19.22 12.86
CA GLN A 57 62.77 19.03 11.86
C GLN A 57 63.09 18.02 10.76
N ALA A 58 64.43 17.71 10.52
CA ALA A 58 64.80 16.69 9.54
C ALA A 58 64.35 15.27 9.88
N LEU A 59 63.94 15.01 11.13
CA LEU A 59 63.45 13.70 11.59
C LEU A 59 61.91 13.57 11.39
N TYR A 60 61.18 14.64 11.18
CA TYR A 60 59.72 14.66 11.14
C TYR A 60 59.13 13.83 9.99
N PRO A 61 59.60 13.95 8.71
CA PRO A 61 59.03 13.17 7.62
C PRO A 61 59.12 11.66 7.83
N ALA A 62 60.24 11.18 8.31
CA ALA A 62 60.45 9.74 8.57
C ALA A 62 59.57 9.21 9.73
N ALA A 63 59.37 10.04 10.76
CA ALA A 63 58.51 9.69 11.90
C ALA A 63 57.03 9.70 11.50
N LEU A 64 56.57 10.70 10.73
CA LEU A 64 55.19 10.78 10.23
C LEU A 64 54.87 9.67 9.24
N GLU A 65 55.81 9.33 8.36
CA GLU A 65 55.64 8.22 7.41
C GLU A 65 55.56 6.87 8.13
N GLY A 66 56.36 6.66 9.20
CA GLY A 66 56.25 5.49 10.09
C GLY A 66 54.90 5.39 10.78
N LEU A 67 54.40 6.49 11.39
CA LEU A 67 53.07 6.55 11.99
C LEU A 67 51.97 6.28 10.97
N ARG A 68 52.03 6.91 9.81
CA ARG A 68 51.08 6.72 8.71
C ARG A 68 50.98 5.26 8.28
N ASN A 69 52.10 4.59 8.12
CA ASN A 69 52.12 3.19 7.68
C ASN A 69 51.55 2.24 8.73
N ILE A 70 51.86 2.45 10.01
CA ILE A 70 51.33 1.64 11.11
C ILE A 70 49.82 1.80 11.25
N ILE A 71 49.32 3.05 11.20
CA ILE A 71 47.87 3.31 11.27
C ILE A 71 47.15 2.71 10.08
N ARG A 72 47.63 2.94 8.84
CA ARG A 72 47.03 2.40 7.63
C ARG A 72 46.99 0.86 7.60
N SER A 73 48.05 0.22 8.01
CA SER A 73 48.10 -1.26 8.05
C SER A 73 47.09 -1.85 9.04
N SER A 74 46.72 -1.11 10.05
CA SER A 74 45.81 -1.56 11.11
C SER A 74 44.34 -1.22 10.87
N THR A 75 44.03 -0.23 10.03
CA THR A 75 42.63 0.19 9.73
C THR A 75 41.89 -0.74 8.77
N ALA A 76 42.52 -1.77 8.27
CA ALA A 76 41.90 -2.78 7.42
C ALA A 76 40.95 -3.77 8.17
N SER A 77 40.87 -3.73 9.51
CA SER A 77 40.06 -4.63 10.33
C SER A 77 38.78 -3.95 10.86
N VAL A 78 37.63 -4.49 10.51
CA VAL A 78 36.31 -3.87 10.72
C VAL A 78 35.67 -4.16 12.09
N THR A 79 36.25 -4.98 12.94
CA THR A 79 35.54 -5.53 14.12
C THR A 79 35.86 -4.89 15.48
N SER A 80 36.89 -4.04 15.56
CA SER A 80 37.23 -3.29 16.79
C SER A 80 38.13 -2.11 16.49
N VAL A 81 38.13 -1.08 17.38
CA VAL A 81 39.07 0.05 17.26
C VAL A 81 40.49 -0.45 17.17
N PRO A 82 41.21 -0.14 16.07
CA PRO A 82 42.60 -0.61 15.89
C PRO A 82 43.50 -0.20 17.04
N LYS A 83 44.36 -1.11 17.49
CA LYS A 83 45.26 -0.89 18.62
C LYS A 83 46.14 0.36 18.47
N PRO A 84 46.72 0.68 17.29
CA PRO A 84 47.51 1.88 17.12
C PRO A 84 46.67 3.16 17.38
N LEU A 85 45.43 3.23 16.90
CA LEU A 85 44.55 4.39 17.17
C LEU A 85 44.26 4.53 18.66
N LYS A 86 44.02 3.40 19.37
CA LYS A 86 43.78 3.40 20.81
C LYS A 86 45.01 3.88 21.60
N PHE A 87 46.21 3.48 21.19
CA PHE A 87 47.45 3.92 21.87
C PHE A 87 47.80 5.36 21.56
N MET A 88 47.52 5.84 20.35
CA MET A 88 47.73 7.23 19.96
C MET A 88 46.73 8.23 20.56
N GLN A 89 45.65 7.75 21.18
CA GLN A 89 44.65 8.61 21.81
C GLN A 89 45.23 9.56 22.87
N VAL A 90 46.20 9.08 23.63
CA VAL A 90 46.88 9.88 24.65
C VAL A 90 47.71 11.02 24.01
N HIS A 91 48.18 10.88 22.79
CA HIS A 91 49.05 11.82 22.10
C HIS A 91 48.28 12.77 21.14
N TYR A 92 46.95 12.71 21.12
CA TYR A 92 46.12 13.47 20.20
C TYR A 92 46.36 14.97 20.26
N ASP A 93 46.29 15.53 21.48
CA ASP A 93 46.52 16.98 21.73
C ASP A 93 47.98 17.37 21.42
N THR A 94 48.94 16.47 21.73
CA THR A 94 50.35 16.68 21.40
C THR A 94 50.56 16.76 19.91
N MET A 95 49.87 15.93 19.12
CA MET A 95 49.96 16.00 17.63
C MET A 95 49.38 17.28 17.08
N LYS A 96 48.29 17.81 17.65
CA LYS A 96 47.76 19.14 17.31
C LYS A 96 48.79 20.27 17.58
N ASP A 97 49.52 20.21 18.73
CA ASP A 97 50.56 21.18 19.08
C ASP A 97 51.79 21.10 18.15
N VAL A 98 52.17 19.88 17.72
CA VAL A 98 53.26 19.64 16.79
C VAL A 98 52.91 20.19 15.39
N TYR A 99 51.66 20.02 14.94
CA TYR A 99 51.20 20.54 13.64
C TYR A 99 51.49 22.04 13.47
N TRP A 100 51.29 22.83 14.50
CA TRP A 100 51.56 24.28 14.46
C TRP A 100 53.06 24.67 14.47
N LYS A 101 53.94 23.72 14.86
CA LYS A 101 55.40 23.95 14.92
C LYS A 101 56.13 23.50 13.66
N ILE A 102 55.51 22.77 12.77
CA ILE A 102 56.08 22.25 11.52
C ILE A 102 56.17 23.40 10.50
N GLU A 103 57.37 23.62 9.95
CA GLU A 103 57.62 24.62 8.88
C GLU A 103 57.59 24.01 7.48
N ASP A 104 57.91 22.71 7.33
CA ASP A 104 57.88 22.00 6.05
C ASP A 104 56.43 21.68 5.65
N GLU A 105 55.99 22.16 4.53
CA GLU A 105 54.63 22.07 4.03
C GLU A 105 54.21 20.60 3.82
N THR A 106 55.12 19.78 3.28
CA THR A 106 54.85 18.34 3.05
C THR A 106 54.70 17.52 4.34
N ALA A 107 55.55 17.80 5.33
CA ALA A 107 55.47 17.20 6.65
C ALA A 107 54.21 17.68 7.41
N LYS A 108 53.81 18.92 7.21
CA LYS A 108 52.60 19.51 7.81
C LYS A 108 51.35 18.87 7.26
N GLU A 109 51.26 18.65 5.94
CA GLU A 109 50.14 17.92 5.31
C GLU A 109 50.03 16.48 5.83
N MET A 110 51.15 15.75 5.90
CA MET A 110 51.18 14.41 6.45
C MET A 110 50.73 14.36 7.93
N CYS A 111 51.12 15.35 8.71
CA CYS A 111 50.70 15.47 10.11
C CYS A 111 49.19 15.72 10.23
N ALA A 112 48.66 16.59 9.36
CA ALA A 112 47.24 16.87 9.29
C ALA A 112 46.42 15.60 8.93
N ASP A 113 46.90 14.82 7.97
CA ASP A 113 46.27 13.56 7.58
C ASP A 113 46.18 12.57 8.77
N ILE A 114 47.25 12.45 9.55
CA ILE A 114 47.32 11.59 10.73
C ILE A 114 46.36 12.11 11.82
N ILE A 115 46.33 13.43 12.07
CA ILE A 115 45.40 14.03 13.04
C ILE A 115 43.94 13.80 12.60
N SER A 116 43.65 13.93 11.32
CA SER A 116 42.31 13.65 10.78
C SER A 116 41.89 12.20 11.03
N ALA A 117 42.78 11.23 10.83
CA ALA A 117 42.52 9.82 11.13
C ALA A 117 42.36 9.53 12.63
N LEU A 118 43.14 10.21 13.50
CA LEU A 118 43.02 10.09 14.96
C LEU A 118 41.76 10.74 15.49
N ALA A 119 41.29 11.82 14.86
CA ALA A 119 40.07 12.53 15.23
C ALA A 119 38.84 11.60 15.26
N MET A 120 38.77 10.60 14.38
CA MET A 120 37.71 9.57 14.38
C MET A 120 37.49 8.92 15.77
N THR A 121 38.53 8.77 16.60
CA THR A 121 38.42 8.11 17.91
C THR A 121 38.61 9.06 19.10
N CYS A 122 39.12 10.25 18.88
CA CYS A 122 39.59 11.15 19.93
C CYS A 122 38.87 12.49 19.97
N ALA A 123 38.31 12.97 18.84
CA ALA A 123 37.64 14.24 18.80
C ALA A 123 36.34 14.23 19.62
N LYS A 124 36.00 15.35 20.22
CA LYS A 124 34.68 15.55 20.83
C LYS A 124 33.65 15.77 19.73
N GLU A 125 32.41 15.40 20.01
CA GLU A 125 31.31 15.46 19.02
C GLU A 125 31.12 16.83 18.36
N ASP A 126 31.51 17.91 19.02
CA ASP A 126 31.35 19.29 18.55
C ASP A 126 32.59 19.86 17.80
N GLU A 127 33.76 19.17 17.82
CA GLU A 127 35.02 19.75 17.32
C GLU A 127 35.25 19.60 15.81
N LYS A 128 34.51 18.77 15.07
CA LYS A 128 34.60 18.55 13.60
C LYS A 128 36.05 18.50 13.07
N ASP A 129 36.95 17.91 13.85
CA ASP A 129 38.41 17.94 13.60
C ASP A 129 38.81 17.04 12.42
N CYS A 130 38.08 15.94 12.17
CA CYS A 130 38.36 15.05 11.07
C CYS A 130 38.26 15.80 9.73
N PHE A 131 37.19 16.54 9.52
CA PHE A 131 36.99 17.36 8.34
C PHE A 131 38.01 18.51 8.24
N LYS A 132 38.24 19.26 9.35
CA LYS A 132 39.14 20.40 9.38
C LYS A 132 40.58 20.02 8.99
N TYR A 133 41.09 18.94 9.58
CA TYR A 133 42.47 18.48 9.28
C TYR A 133 42.56 17.75 7.94
N ARG A 134 41.49 17.17 7.43
CA ARG A 134 41.44 16.65 6.05
C ARG A 134 41.69 17.78 5.02
N PHE A 135 41.12 18.94 5.26
CA PHE A 135 41.38 20.12 4.38
C PHE A 135 42.78 20.63 4.42
N LEU A 136 43.43 20.51 5.58
CA LEU A 136 44.78 20.95 5.79
C LEU A 136 45.83 19.89 5.40
N GLY A 137 45.36 18.68 5.12
CA GLY A 137 46.15 17.52 4.74
C GLY A 137 46.44 17.42 3.26
N SER A 138 47.19 16.36 2.92
CA SER A 138 47.50 16.01 1.52
C SER A 138 46.24 15.60 0.77
N LYS A 139 46.13 15.97 -0.52
CA LYS A 139 45.00 15.57 -1.38
C LYS A 139 45.08 14.11 -1.85
N ASN A 140 45.45 13.21 -0.94
CA ASN A 140 45.49 11.77 -1.20
C ASN A 140 44.08 11.19 -1.20
N ASP A 141 43.92 10.04 -1.84
CA ASP A 141 42.69 9.26 -1.85
C ASP A 141 42.12 9.05 -0.44
N VAL A 142 40.85 9.46 -0.23
CA VAL A 142 40.15 9.36 1.05
C VAL A 142 40.07 7.93 1.53
N GLY A 143 39.89 6.98 0.61
CA GLY A 143 39.83 5.55 0.88
C GLY A 143 41.10 4.93 1.46
N SER A 144 42.21 5.63 1.35
CA SER A 144 43.52 5.13 1.88
C SER A 144 43.54 4.91 3.39
N TRP A 145 42.61 5.49 4.14
CA TRP A 145 42.51 5.36 5.60
C TRP A 145 41.47 4.31 6.05
N GLY A 146 40.80 3.65 5.11
CA GLY A 146 39.83 2.59 5.36
C GLY A 146 38.40 3.06 5.47
N TYR A 147 37.48 2.09 5.46
CA TYR A 147 36.04 2.30 5.38
C TYR A 147 35.47 3.12 6.55
N GLU A 148 35.87 2.81 7.77
CA GLU A 148 35.38 3.50 8.98
C GLU A 148 35.77 4.97 9.04
N TYR A 149 36.95 5.31 8.49
CA TYR A 149 37.35 6.71 8.35
C TYR A 149 36.45 7.48 7.41
N VAL A 150 36.16 6.93 6.23
CA VAL A 150 35.29 7.55 5.24
C VAL A 150 33.88 7.73 5.81
N ARG A 151 33.38 6.71 6.55
CA ARG A 151 32.09 6.75 7.21
C ARG A 151 32.02 7.84 8.30
N HIS A 152 33.07 7.99 9.10
CA HIS A 152 33.13 9.04 10.12
C HIS A 152 33.20 10.44 9.49
N LEU A 153 34.02 10.59 8.44
CA LEU A 153 34.14 11.84 7.70
C LEU A 153 32.83 12.25 7.04
N SER A 154 32.09 11.30 6.43
CA SER A 154 30.75 11.57 5.87
C SER A 154 29.77 12.05 6.95
N GLY A 155 29.78 11.45 8.15
CA GLY A 155 28.96 11.88 9.26
C GLY A 155 29.30 13.29 9.79
N GLU A 156 30.58 13.70 9.79
CA GLU A 156 30.95 15.09 10.11
C GLU A 156 30.54 16.08 9.01
N LEU A 157 30.61 15.67 7.72
CA LEU A 157 30.15 16.50 6.60
C LEU A 157 28.65 16.77 6.69
N VAL A 158 27.85 15.75 7.02
CA VAL A 158 26.41 15.91 7.24
C VAL A 158 26.13 16.93 8.34
N LYS A 159 26.81 16.83 9.50
CA LYS A 159 26.65 17.79 10.59
C LYS A 159 27.06 19.22 10.18
N ILE A 160 28.08 19.35 9.35
CA ILE A 160 28.52 20.65 8.81
C ILE A 160 27.45 21.21 7.88
N TRP A 161 26.88 20.36 7.01
CA TRP A 161 25.82 20.78 6.10
C TRP A 161 24.57 21.24 6.85
N GLN A 162 24.14 20.50 7.88
CA GLN A 162 22.96 20.83 8.68
C GLN A 162 23.15 22.08 9.56
N ASP A 163 24.36 22.32 10.10
CA ASP A 163 24.62 23.48 10.98
C ASP A 163 24.80 24.82 10.24
N ASN A 164 25.02 24.77 8.92
CA ASN A 164 25.53 25.92 8.16
C ASN A 164 24.56 26.54 7.16
N ASP A 165 23.32 26.73 7.50
CA ASP A 165 22.38 27.48 6.66
C ASP A 165 22.80 28.93 6.32
N ASN A 166 23.82 29.51 6.95
CA ASN A 166 24.15 30.94 6.77
C ASN A 166 25.64 31.34 6.72
N GLU A 167 26.63 30.45 6.85
CA GLU A 167 28.05 30.88 7.02
C GLU A 167 29.08 30.24 6.07
N ILE A 168 28.72 29.33 5.18
CA ILE A 168 29.71 28.75 4.25
C ILE A 168 29.95 29.70 3.10
N ASN A 169 31.18 30.19 2.97
CA ASN A 169 31.67 30.91 1.79
C ASN A 169 31.58 29.98 0.55
N GLN A 170 31.35 30.54 -0.64
CA GLN A 170 31.28 29.78 -1.91
C GLN A 170 32.46 28.80 -2.11
N THR A 171 33.66 29.16 -1.66
CA THR A 171 34.83 28.27 -1.68
C THR A 171 34.72 27.06 -0.77
N GLY A 172 33.99 27.14 0.33
CA GLY A 172 33.71 26.00 1.22
C GLY A 172 32.73 24.99 0.62
N MET A 173 31.73 25.48 -0.11
CA MET A 173 30.76 24.59 -0.80
C MET A 173 31.44 23.79 -1.93
N GLU A 174 32.29 24.43 -2.78
CA GLU A 174 33.04 23.76 -3.83
C GLU A 174 33.96 22.66 -3.29
N GLN A 175 34.51 22.87 -2.10
CA GLN A 175 35.37 21.89 -1.43
C GLN A 175 34.58 20.70 -0.86
N ILE A 176 33.39 20.94 -0.28
CA ILE A 176 32.50 19.89 0.18
C ILE A 176 32.07 19.04 -1.01
N ASP A 177 31.65 19.67 -2.13
CA ASP A 177 31.29 18.96 -3.36
C ASP A 177 32.43 18.06 -3.88
N ALA A 178 33.66 18.53 -3.82
CA ALA A 178 34.81 17.73 -4.24
C ALA A 178 34.99 16.49 -3.37
N LEU A 179 34.80 16.61 -2.03
CA LEU A 179 34.87 15.47 -1.13
C LEU A 179 33.69 14.49 -1.30
N VAL A 180 32.49 15.00 -1.52
CA VAL A 180 31.30 14.17 -1.82
C VAL A 180 31.57 13.30 -3.05
N ARG A 181 32.16 13.89 -4.11
CA ARG A 181 32.54 13.20 -5.34
C ARG A 181 33.67 12.17 -5.17
N GLU A 182 34.45 12.24 -4.09
CA GLU A 182 35.43 11.19 -3.71
C GLU A 182 34.81 10.11 -2.83
N ILE A 183 33.95 10.48 -1.87
CA ILE A 183 33.34 9.57 -0.88
C ILE A 183 32.31 8.65 -1.51
N VAL A 184 31.42 9.16 -2.36
CA VAL A 184 30.31 8.38 -2.94
C VAL A 184 30.82 7.22 -3.80
N PRO A 185 31.73 7.39 -4.76
CA PRO A 185 32.28 6.28 -5.52
C PRO A 185 33.02 5.24 -4.65
N TYR A 186 33.68 5.71 -3.58
CA TYR A 186 34.35 4.83 -2.64
C TYR A 186 33.32 3.90 -1.94
N PHE A 187 32.22 4.42 -1.43
CA PHE A 187 31.17 3.61 -0.82
C PHE A 187 30.57 2.61 -1.80
N LEU A 188 30.24 3.05 -3.02
CA LEU A 188 29.69 2.18 -4.05
C LEU A 188 30.63 1.05 -4.46
N ALA A 189 31.95 1.32 -4.51
CA ALA A 189 32.96 0.29 -4.81
C ALA A 189 33.15 -0.73 -3.68
N HIS A 190 32.82 -0.37 -2.44
CA HIS A 190 32.99 -1.23 -1.25
C HIS A 190 31.69 -1.82 -0.70
N ASN A 191 30.63 -1.91 -1.51
CA ASN A 191 29.30 -2.39 -1.15
C ASN A 191 28.62 -1.61 0.01
N GLY A 192 28.93 -0.32 0.10
CA GLY A 192 28.31 0.63 1.04
C GLY A 192 27.21 1.45 0.37
N GLU A 193 26.31 0.80 -0.39
CA GLU A 193 25.23 1.46 -1.12
C GLU A 193 24.29 2.22 -0.17
N ALA A 194 24.01 1.62 0.99
CA ALA A 194 23.15 2.24 1.99
C ALA A 194 23.78 3.51 2.55
N GLU A 195 25.06 3.45 2.92
CA GLU A 195 25.81 4.59 3.43
C GLU A 195 25.95 5.72 2.39
N ALA A 196 26.12 5.36 1.12
CA ALA A 196 26.17 6.34 0.04
C ALA A 196 24.82 7.05 -0.15
N CYS A 197 23.71 6.30 -0.11
CA CYS A 197 22.36 6.85 -0.23
C CYS A 197 22.02 7.73 0.97
N ASP A 198 22.26 7.26 2.21
CA ASP A 198 21.97 8.02 3.41
C ASP A 198 22.79 9.31 3.48
N PHE A 199 24.06 9.25 3.10
CA PHE A 199 24.93 10.42 3.03
C PHE A 199 24.42 11.46 2.02
N LEU A 200 24.07 11.05 0.80
CA LEU A 200 23.53 11.93 -0.23
C LEU A 200 22.15 12.49 0.10
N MET A 201 21.35 11.75 0.83
CA MET A 201 20.06 12.19 1.34
C MET A 201 20.22 13.34 2.33
N GLU A 202 21.11 13.17 3.31
CA GLU A 202 21.33 14.17 4.37
C GLU A 202 21.95 15.49 3.85
N ILE A 203 22.62 15.44 2.70
CA ILE A 203 23.19 16.64 2.02
C ILE A 203 22.34 17.12 0.84
N GLU A 204 21.13 16.54 0.62
CA GLU A 204 20.19 16.91 -0.45
C GLU A 204 20.77 16.83 -1.88
N GLN A 205 21.70 15.90 -2.14
CA GLN A 205 22.38 15.72 -3.43
C GLN A 205 22.18 14.33 -4.06
N LEU A 206 21.00 13.74 -3.92
CA LEU A 206 20.68 12.41 -4.46
C LEU A 206 20.91 12.29 -5.98
N HIS A 207 20.84 13.40 -6.73
CA HIS A 207 21.07 13.41 -8.17
C HIS A 207 22.47 12.91 -8.56
N LEU A 208 23.48 12.98 -7.67
CA LEU A 208 24.82 12.46 -7.92
C LEU A 208 24.86 10.93 -8.06
N LEU A 209 23.86 10.20 -7.54
CA LEU A 209 23.75 8.76 -7.78
C LEU A 209 23.63 8.44 -9.28
N GLU A 210 23.00 9.32 -10.07
CA GLU A 210 22.90 9.13 -11.52
C GLU A 210 24.28 9.20 -12.21
N GLU A 211 25.23 9.95 -11.66
CA GLU A 211 26.57 10.07 -12.20
C GLU A 211 27.44 8.86 -11.84
N PHE A 212 27.38 8.38 -10.60
CA PHE A 212 28.31 7.41 -10.06
C PHE A 212 27.83 5.95 -10.06
N CYS A 213 26.52 5.69 -10.22
CA CYS A 213 26.02 4.34 -10.28
C CYS A 213 26.40 3.62 -11.57
N ASP A 214 26.93 2.40 -11.43
CA ASP A 214 27.26 1.47 -12.50
C ASP A 214 26.19 0.38 -12.68
N ALA A 215 26.32 -0.40 -13.76
CA ALA A 215 25.40 -1.48 -14.11
C ALA A 215 25.29 -2.56 -13.02
N ASP A 216 26.34 -2.82 -12.23
CA ASP A 216 26.38 -3.85 -11.19
C ASP A 216 25.76 -3.37 -9.86
N VAL A 217 25.80 -2.07 -9.59
CA VAL A 217 25.40 -1.46 -8.32
C VAL A 217 23.98 -0.93 -8.33
N HIS A 218 23.51 -0.43 -9.50
CA HIS A 218 22.22 0.26 -9.60
C HIS A 218 21.03 -0.49 -9.02
N SER A 219 20.99 -1.82 -9.18
CA SER A 219 19.84 -2.60 -8.71
C SER A 219 19.74 -2.62 -7.17
N ARG A 220 20.88 -2.63 -6.47
CA ARG A 220 20.94 -2.58 -5.00
C ARG A 220 20.61 -1.19 -4.48
N VAL A 221 21.15 -0.14 -5.12
CA VAL A 221 20.84 1.26 -4.81
C VAL A 221 19.34 1.54 -4.97
N CYS A 222 18.76 1.20 -6.11
CA CYS A 222 17.33 1.41 -6.35
C CYS A 222 16.45 0.60 -5.38
N LEU A 223 16.84 -0.63 -5.06
CA LEU A 223 16.11 -1.45 -4.10
C LEU A 223 16.19 -0.86 -2.68
N TYR A 224 17.33 -0.31 -2.30
CA TYR A 224 17.49 0.41 -1.04
C TYR A 224 16.60 1.66 -0.99
N LEU A 225 16.70 2.55 -1.97
CA LEU A 225 15.89 3.76 -2.06
C LEU A 225 14.39 3.46 -2.00
N THR A 226 13.90 2.51 -2.81
CA THR A 226 12.48 2.14 -2.81
C THR A 226 12.01 1.51 -1.50
N SER A 227 12.91 0.82 -0.77
CA SER A 227 12.58 0.26 0.56
C SER A 227 12.53 1.32 1.66
N CYS A 228 13.22 2.45 1.50
CA CYS A 228 13.21 3.55 2.46
C CYS A 228 11.98 4.48 2.31
N VAL A 229 11.39 4.55 1.11
CA VAL A 229 10.25 5.45 0.82
C VAL A 229 9.12 5.41 1.87
N PRO A 230 8.67 4.25 2.40
CA PRO A 230 7.59 4.24 3.39
C PRO A 230 7.96 4.87 4.74
N PHE A 231 9.25 5.05 5.02
CA PHE A 231 9.75 5.54 6.32
C PHE A 231 10.14 7.01 6.31
N VAL A 232 10.11 7.64 5.15
CA VAL A 232 10.57 9.03 4.94
C VAL A 232 9.36 9.90 4.66
N PRO A 233 9.25 11.10 5.27
CA PRO A 233 8.12 12.01 5.05
C PRO A 233 8.18 12.66 3.66
N ASP A 234 7.08 13.28 3.24
CA ASP A 234 7.07 14.20 2.09
C ASP A 234 7.92 15.45 2.42
N PRO A 235 8.69 15.99 1.46
CA PRO A 235 8.80 15.65 0.03
C PRO A 235 9.89 14.62 -0.30
N ASP A 236 10.72 14.20 0.65
CA ASP A 236 11.92 13.39 0.43
C ASP A 236 11.60 12.00 -0.14
N ASN A 237 10.48 11.41 0.28
CA ASN A 237 9.98 10.14 -0.26
C ASN A 237 9.74 10.20 -1.78
N ILE A 238 9.27 11.35 -2.28
CA ILE A 238 9.04 11.59 -3.71
C ILE A 238 10.38 11.65 -4.44
N GLU A 239 11.35 12.34 -3.88
CA GLU A 239 12.69 12.48 -4.47
C GLU A 239 13.41 11.13 -4.57
N PHE A 240 13.29 10.28 -3.55
CA PHE A 240 13.84 8.91 -3.57
C PHE A 240 13.25 8.08 -4.71
N MET A 241 11.93 8.13 -4.86
CA MET A 241 11.26 7.39 -5.90
C MET A 241 11.60 7.93 -7.29
N GLU A 242 11.75 9.25 -7.45
CA GLU A 242 12.19 9.86 -8.70
C GLU A 242 13.63 9.50 -9.05
N CYS A 243 14.54 9.54 -8.08
CA CYS A 243 15.92 9.12 -8.27
C CYS A 243 15.99 7.65 -8.71
N ALA A 244 15.28 6.75 -8.02
CA ALA A 244 15.20 5.34 -8.40
C ALA A 244 14.64 5.16 -9.82
N MET A 245 13.61 5.92 -10.20
CA MET A 245 13.02 5.91 -11.54
C MET A 245 14.03 6.31 -12.60
N ARG A 246 14.77 7.42 -12.40
CA ARG A 246 15.79 7.89 -13.34
C ARG A 246 16.95 6.91 -13.48
N LEU A 247 17.38 6.26 -12.38
CA LEU A 247 18.39 5.21 -12.41
C LEU A 247 17.91 4.00 -13.21
N TYR A 248 16.68 3.53 -12.99
CA TYR A 248 16.14 2.43 -13.79
C TYR A 248 16.05 2.75 -15.28
N LEU A 249 15.70 4.00 -15.65
CA LEU A 249 15.70 4.45 -17.05
C LEU A 249 17.11 4.48 -17.66
N LYS A 250 18.10 4.96 -16.90
CA LYS A 250 19.52 4.98 -17.33
C LYS A 250 20.03 3.57 -17.71
N PHE A 251 19.54 2.53 -17.01
CA PHE A 251 19.96 1.13 -17.22
C PHE A 251 18.94 0.27 -18.00
N ASP A 252 18.06 0.88 -18.77
CA ASP A 252 17.06 0.21 -19.61
C ASP A 252 16.12 -0.76 -18.84
N LYS A 253 15.86 -0.50 -17.55
CA LYS A 253 14.93 -1.27 -16.70
C LYS A 253 13.54 -0.63 -16.69
N GLN A 254 12.93 -0.50 -17.87
CA GLN A 254 11.70 0.27 -18.08
C GLN A 254 10.51 -0.26 -17.29
N VAL A 255 10.38 -1.58 -17.08
CA VAL A 255 9.29 -2.15 -16.25
C VAL A 255 9.37 -1.69 -14.78
N LEU A 256 10.58 -1.59 -14.24
CA LEU A 256 10.78 -1.09 -12.87
C LEU A 256 10.59 0.44 -12.79
N ALA A 257 11.08 1.17 -13.79
CA ALA A 257 10.85 2.62 -13.89
C ALA A 257 9.35 2.95 -13.98
N MET A 258 8.60 2.19 -14.78
CA MET A 258 7.14 2.33 -14.88
C MET A 258 6.45 2.14 -13.53
N ARG A 259 6.88 1.16 -12.72
CA ARG A 259 6.34 0.98 -11.36
C ARG A 259 6.57 2.20 -10.48
N CYS A 260 7.77 2.77 -10.50
CA CYS A 260 8.05 4.00 -9.76
C CYS A 260 7.15 5.15 -10.20
N ALA A 261 6.95 5.32 -11.51
CA ALA A 261 6.06 6.34 -12.07
C ALA A 261 4.59 6.16 -11.65
N ILE A 262 4.11 4.90 -11.58
CA ILE A 262 2.76 4.56 -11.10
C ILE A 262 2.61 4.91 -9.60
N VAL A 263 3.60 4.56 -8.77
CA VAL A 263 3.58 4.89 -7.33
C VAL A 263 3.55 6.41 -7.12
N LEU A 264 4.35 7.15 -7.89
CA LEU A 264 4.34 8.62 -7.88
C LEU A 264 3.03 9.21 -8.42
N ASN A 265 2.20 8.41 -9.10
CA ASN A 265 0.98 8.83 -9.78
C ASN A 265 1.20 10.00 -10.77
N LYS A 266 2.36 10.01 -11.44
CA LYS A 266 2.72 11.00 -12.47
C LYS A 266 2.37 10.46 -13.85
N ILE A 267 1.13 10.69 -14.30
CA ILE A 267 0.60 10.14 -15.57
C ILE A 267 1.42 10.60 -16.77
N GLU A 268 1.93 11.83 -16.77
CA GLU A 268 2.79 12.34 -17.82
C GLU A 268 4.09 11.52 -17.95
N LYS A 269 4.71 11.16 -16.82
CA LYS A 269 5.91 10.30 -16.80
C LYS A 269 5.59 8.87 -17.23
N VAL A 270 4.44 8.34 -16.81
CA VAL A 270 3.95 7.03 -17.27
C VAL A 270 3.84 7.02 -18.80
N LYS A 271 3.23 8.06 -19.40
CA LYS A 271 3.09 8.20 -20.85
C LYS A 271 4.46 8.36 -21.55
N GLU A 272 5.34 9.17 -20.99
CA GLU A 272 6.71 9.37 -21.51
C GLU A 272 7.49 8.04 -21.55
N ILE A 273 7.55 7.30 -20.42
CA ILE A 273 8.24 6.00 -20.34
C ILE A 273 7.66 5.00 -21.33
N PHE A 274 6.33 4.98 -21.50
CA PHE A 274 5.67 4.07 -22.43
C PHE A 274 6.02 4.38 -23.90
N LEU A 275 6.04 5.66 -24.28
CA LEU A 275 6.30 6.10 -25.65
C LEU A 275 7.81 6.03 -26.01
N ASP A 276 8.70 6.29 -25.05
CA ASP A 276 10.15 6.25 -25.28
C ASP A 276 10.72 4.83 -25.35
N CYS A 277 9.88 3.82 -25.01
CA CYS A 277 10.30 2.41 -25.06
C CYS A 277 10.54 1.96 -26.50
N LYS A 278 11.77 1.53 -26.81
CA LYS A 278 12.18 1.08 -28.13
C LYS A 278 11.90 -0.40 -28.40
N ASP A 279 11.89 -1.21 -27.34
CA ASP A 279 11.62 -2.64 -27.43
C ASP A 279 10.12 -2.89 -27.37
N ILE A 280 9.55 -3.42 -28.45
CA ILE A 280 8.10 -3.68 -28.55
C ILE A 280 7.61 -4.74 -27.56
N LEU A 281 8.43 -5.74 -27.21
CA LEU A 281 8.05 -6.75 -26.22
C LEU A 281 8.00 -6.16 -24.81
N VAL A 282 8.94 -5.29 -24.47
CA VAL A 282 8.91 -4.52 -23.22
C VAL A 282 7.69 -3.61 -23.21
N GLN A 283 7.39 -2.93 -24.32
CA GLN A 283 6.21 -2.07 -24.44
C GLN A 283 4.90 -2.83 -24.26
N LYS A 284 4.78 -4.04 -24.85
CA LYS A 284 3.65 -4.96 -24.61
C LYS A 284 3.55 -5.37 -23.14
N GLN A 285 4.69 -5.62 -22.46
CA GLN A 285 4.71 -5.94 -21.05
C GLN A 285 4.29 -4.73 -20.17
N LEU A 286 4.68 -3.52 -20.56
CA LEU A 286 4.21 -2.29 -19.91
C LEU A 286 2.69 -2.10 -20.10
N ALA A 287 2.15 -2.43 -21.28
CA ALA A 287 0.71 -2.41 -21.52
C ALA A 287 -0.05 -3.35 -20.55
N PHE A 288 0.44 -4.56 -20.32
CA PHE A 288 -0.15 -5.47 -19.32
C PHE A 288 -0.07 -4.91 -17.88
N LEU A 289 1.02 -4.25 -17.52
CA LEU A 289 1.16 -3.64 -16.20
C LEU A 289 0.15 -2.49 -16.00
N LEU A 290 0.00 -1.63 -16.99
CA LEU A 290 -0.97 -0.54 -16.99
C LEU A 290 -2.42 -1.07 -16.96
N ALA A 291 -2.72 -2.06 -17.74
CA ALA A 291 -4.01 -2.76 -17.77
C ALA A 291 -4.36 -3.33 -16.39
N ARG A 292 -3.40 -3.99 -15.72
CA ARG A 292 -3.58 -4.52 -14.37
C ARG A 292 -3.88 -3.43 -13.34
N HIS A 293 -3.28 -2.25 -13.51
CA HIS A 293 -3.50 -1.09 -12.63
C HIS A 293 -4.71 -0.24 -13.04
N GLN A 294 -5.41 -0.63 -14.12
CA GLN A 294 -6.57 0.08 -14.68
C GLN A 294 -6.24 1.51 -15.15
N ILE A 295 -5.02 1.69 -15.66
CA ILE A 295 -4.60 2.94 -16.31
C ILE A 295 -4.70 2.75 -17.82
N PHE A 296 -5.59 3.47 -18.46
CA PHE A 296 -5.73 3.52 -19.90
C PHE A 296 -5.13 4.83 -20.42
N LEU A 297 -4.26 4.75 -21.41
CA LEU A 297 -3.60 5.91 -22.02
C LEU A 297 -4.09 6.12 -23.44
N ASP A 298 -4.30 7.38 -23.79
CA ASP A 298 -4.53 7.78 -25.18
C ASP A 298 -3.19 7.74 -25.93
N LEU A 299 -3.06 6.78 -26.84
CA LEU A 299 -1.86 6.58 -27.64
C LEU A 299 -1.97 7.31 -28.98
N PRO A 300 -0.92 7.99 -29.47
CA PRO A 300 -0.89 8.61 -30.78
C PRO A 300 -0.97 7.54 -31.89
N ASP A 301 -1.72 7.82 -32.95
CA ASP A 301 -1.95 6.87 -34.04
C ASP A 301 -0.69 6.60 -34.90
N ASP A 302 0.33 7.42 -34.78
CA ASP A 302 1.63 7.28 -35.50
C ASP A 302 2.53 6.19 -34.87
N LEU A 303 2.17 5.64 -33.73
CA LEU A 303 2.98 4.64 -33.04
C LEU A 303 2.91 3.30 -33.77
N PRO A 304 4.02 2.56 -34.01
CA PRO A 304 3.98 1.24 -34.60
C PRO A 304 3.18 0.27 -33.67
N HIS A 305 2.34 -0.56 -34.28
CA HIS A 305 1.52 -1.57 -33.56
C HIS A 305 0.53 -1.01 -32.51
N VAL A 306 0.03 0.20 -32.71
CA VAL A 306 -0.92 0.88 -31.81
C VAL A 306 -2.12 0.02 -31.45
N ASN A 307 -2.70 -0.69 -32.43
CA ASN A 307 -3.91 -1.49 -32.21
C ASN A 307 -3.64 -2.65 -31.24
N ASP A 308 -2.52 -3.36 -31.38
CA ASP A 308 -2.14 -4.44 -30.48
C ASP A 308 -1.92 -3.91 -29.07
N LEU A 309 -1.26 -2.75 -28.95
CA LEU A 309 -0.99 -2.12 -27.65
C LEU A 309 -2.28 -1.62 -26.99
N LYS A 310 -3.19 -1.01 -27.76
CA LYS A 310 -4.52 -0.60 -27.27
C LYS A 310 -5.32 -1.81 -26.79
N GLU A 311 -5.31 -2.92 -27.55
CA GLU A 311 -5.98 -4.18 -27.17
C GLU A 311 -5.44 -4.76 -25.86
N LEU A 312 -4.11 -4.83 -25.71
CA LEU A 312 -3.49 -5.35 -24.48
C LEU A 312 -3.76 -4.45 -23.26
N MET A 313 -3.72 -3.12 -23.46
CA MET A 313 -3.95 -2.15 -22.39
C MET A 313 -5.43 -2.11 -22.00
N SER A 314 -6.36 -2.35 -22.92
CA SER A 314 -7.81 -2.27 -22.68
C SER A 314 -8.39 -3.39 -21.81
N ASN A 315 -7.65 -4.45 -21.51
CA ASN A 315 -8.15 -5.67 -20.85
C ASN A 315 -9.26 -6.41 -21.61
N SER A 316 -9.43 -6.16 -22.91
CA SER A 316 -10.49 -6.80 -23.71
C SER A 316 -10.40 -8.34 -23.69
N ASN A 317 -9.18 -8.89 -23.64
CA ASN A 317 -8.93 -10.34 -23.61
C ASN A 317 -8.90 -10.93 -22.19
N MET A 318 -9.19 -10.14 -21.14
CA MET A 318 -9.09 -10.59 -19.74
C MET A 318 -10.03 -11.76 -19.43
N SER A 319 -11.24 -11.76 -19.99
CA SER A 319 -12.19 -12.87 -19.87
C SER A 319 -11.60 -14.17 -20.42
N GLN A 320 -10.96 -14.12 -21.60
CA GLN A 320 -10.34 -15.30 -22.22
C GLN A 320 -9.18 -15.85 -21.38
N TYR A 321 -8.33 -14.97 -20.83
CA TYR A 321 -7.22 -15.35 -19.96
C TYR A 321 -7.71 -15.98 -18.66
N PHE A 322 -8.74 -15.41 -18.04
CA PHE A 322 -9.35 -15.96 -16.85
C PHE A 322 -9.98 -17.34 -17.10
N LEU A 323 -10.70 -17.50 -18.20
CA LEU A 323 -11.30 -18.79 -18.58
C LEU A 323 -10.24 -19.83 -18.99
N ALA A 324 -9.07 -19.42 -19.49
CA ALA A 324 -7.94 -20.33 -19.73
C ALA A 324 -7.44 -20.94 -18.43
N LEU A 325 -7.25 -20.10 -17.38
CA LEU A 325 -6.93 -20.58 -16.03
C LEU A 325 -8.02 -21.52 -15.49
N ALA A 326 -9.30 -21.15 -15.66
CA ALA A 326 -10.42 -21.95 -15.16
C ALA A 326 -10.52 -23.34 -15.82
N ARG A 327 -10.16 -23.45 -17.11
CA ARG A 327 -10.07 -24.73 -17.82
C ARG A 327 -8.93 -25.59 -17.31
N GLU A 328 -7.76 -25.00 -17.07
CA GLU A 328 -6.61 -25.73 -16.52
C GLU A 328 -6.88 -26.27 -15.10
N LEU A 329 -7.65 -25.52 -14.31
CA LEU A 329 -8.07 -25.94 -12.96
C LEU A 329 -9.29 -26.86 -12.95
N ASP A 330 -9.90 -27.17 -14.11
CA ASP A 330 -11.14 -27.97 -14.26
C ASP A 330 -12.32 -27.47 -13.39
N ILE A 331 -12.53 -26.15 -13.35
CA ILE A 331 -13.58 -25.50 -12.53
C ILE A 331 -14.62 -24.77 -13.38
N MET A 332 -14.76 -25.12 -14.66
CA MET A 332 -15.70 -24.45 -15.57
C MET A 332 -17.17 -24.67 -15.18
N GLU A 333 -17.50 -25.80 -14.56
CA GLU A 333 -18.89 -26.12 -14.19
C GLU A 333 -19.51 -25.05 -13.28
N PRO A 334 -20.68 -24.47 -13.65
CA PRO A 334 -21.35 -23.48 -12.81
C PRO A 334 -21.87 -24.11 -11.52
N LYS A 335 -21.63 -23.42 -10.38
CA LYS A 335 -22.09 -23.87 -9.06
C LYS A 335 -23.32 -23.08 -8.63
N VAL A 336 -24.18 -23.73 -7.88
CA VAL A 336 -25.36 -23.11 -7.25
C VAL A 336 -25.08 -22.79 -5.78
N PRO A 337 -25.76 -21.81 -5.16
CA PRO A 337 -25.58 -21.46 -3.77
C PRO A 337 -25.73 -22.65 -2.79
N GLU A 338 -26.61 -23.59 -3.07
CA GLU A 338 -26.85 -24.79 -2.27
C GLU A 338 -25.60 -25.66 -2.14
N ASP A 339 -24.76 -25.72 -3.19
CA ASP A 339 -23.48 -26.44 -3.18
C ASP A 339 -22.51 -25.87 -2.14
N ILE A 340 -22.64 -24.58 -1.82
CA ILE A 340 -21.79 -23.88 -0.86
C ILE A 340 -22.32 -23.99 0.55
N TYR A 341 -23.63 -23.87 0.73
CA TYR A 341 -24.25 -23.88 2.04
C TYR A 341 -24.00 -25.19 2.76
N LYS A 342 -24.11 -26.34 2.05
CA LYS A 342 -23.92 -27.73 2.58
C LYS A 342 -24.51 -27.89 3.96
N SER A 343 -25.75 -27.42 4.14
CA SER A 343 -26.44 -27.52 5.41
C SER A 343 -26.84 -28.97 5.69
N ASN A 344 -26.33 -29.55 6.77
CA ASN A 344 -26.74 -30.88 7.27
C ASN A 344 -28.08 -30.84 7.97
N VAL A 345 -28.76 -29.70 8.02
CA VAL A 345 -30.07 -29.54 8.65
C VAL A 345 -31.11 -30.05 7.65
N SER A 346 -31.82 -31.11 8.01
CA SER A 346 -32.89 -31.64 7.19
C SER A 346 -33.93 -30.54 6.90
N GLU A 347 -34.32 -30.37 5.64
CA GLU A 347 -35.22 -29.32 5.14
C GLU A 347 -36.54 -29.19 5.92
N HIS A 348 -36.94 -30.22 6.66
CA HIS A 348 -38.17 -30.26 7.44
C HIS A 348 -38.11 -29.54 8.80
N THR A 349 -36.95 -29.09 9.26
CA THR A 349 -36.78 -28.48 10.59
C THR A 349 -36.53 -26.99 10.59
N VAL A 350 -36.31 -26.38 9.42
CA VAL A 350 -36.05 -24.93 9.33
C VAL A 350 -37.38 -24.20 9.19
N PRO A 351 -37.77 -23.30 10.11
CA PRO A 351 -38.91 -22.43 9.90
C PRO A 351 -38.71 -21.66 8.61
N GLN A 352 -39.76 -21.55 7.77
CA GLN A 352 -39.75 -20.64 6.61
C GLN A 352 -39.59 -19.21 7.10
N ILE A 353 -38.33 -18.74 7.09
CA ILE A 353 -37.95 -17.37 7.45
C ILE A 353 -38.16 -16.48 6.24
N ASP A 354 -38.28 -15.19 6.48
CA ASP A 354 -38.50 -14.14 5.49
C ASP A 354 -37.77 -14.44 4.17
N SER A 355 -38.51 -14.89 3.20
CA SER A 355 -38.01 -15.32 1.88
C SER A 355 -37.29 -14.21 1.11
N VAL A 356 -37.64 -12.95 1.39
CA VAL A 356 -37.05 -11.79 0.68
C VAL A 356 -35.55 -11.62 1.00
N ARG A 357 -35.18 -11.66 2.30
CA ARG A 357 -33.75 -11.52 2.69
C ARG A 357 -32.95 -12.75 2.31
N GLN A 358 -33.53 -13.93 2.40
CA GLN A 358 -32.90 -15.17 1.94
C GLN A 358 -32.61 -15.10 0.43
N ASN A 359 -33.57 -14.62 -0.37
CA ASN A 359 -33.38 -14.45 -1.81
C ASN A 359 -32.25 -13.47 -2.12
N ILE A 360 -32.17 -12.32 -1.40
CA ILE A 360 -31.06 -11.34 -1.57
C ILE A 360 -29.71 -12.00 -1.27
N GLY A 361 -29.60 -12.74 -0.18
CA GLY A 361 -28.37 -13.50 0.13
C GLY A 361 -27.99 -14.46 -0.99
N THR A 362 -28.96 -15.21 -1.51
CA THR A 362 -28.75 -16.16 -2.61
C THR A 362 -28.30 -15.48 -3.90
N ILE A 363 -28.81 -14.28 -4.23
CA ILE A 363 -28.39 -13.48 -5.39
C ILE A 363 -26.89 -13.16 -5.31
N PHE A 364 -26.44 -12.58 -4.19
CA PHE A 364 -25.03 -12.21 -4.01
C PHE A 364 -24.12 -13.44 -4.00
N VAL A 365 -24.55 -14.53 -3.37
CA VAL A 365 -23.78 -15.79 -3.38
C VAL A 365 -23.59 -16.31 -4.81
N ASN A 366 -24.68 -16.40 -5.59
CA ASN A 366 -24.61 -16.83 -6.98
C ASN A 366 -23.69 -15.92 -7.82
N ALA A 367 -23.80 -14.59 -7.64
CA ALA A 367 -22.98 -13.62 -8.34
C ALA A 367 -21.49 -13.74 -8.00
N PHE A 368 -21.15 -13.87 -6.71
CA PHE A 368 -19.76 -13.98 -6.28
C PHE A 368 -19.10 -15.29 -6.71
N ILE A 369 -19.80 -16.41 -6.59
CA ILE A 369 -19.26 -17.72 -6.96
C ILE A 369 -19.00 -17.80 -8.47
N ASN A 370 -19.95 -17.35 -9.30
CA ASN A 370 -19.87 -17.46 -10.75
C ASN A 370 -19.32 -16.18 -11.41
N ALA A 371 -18.69 -15.28 -10.65
CA ALA A 371 -18.11 -14.05 -11.16
C ALA A 371 -17.09 -14.33 -12.27
N GLY A 372 -17.27 -13.70 -13.46
CA GLY A 372 -16.38 -13.84 -14.61
C GLY A 372 -16.45 -15.14 -15.39
N PHE A 373 -17.31 -16.09 -15.00
CA PHE A 373 -17.44 -17.36 -15.71
C PHE A 373 -18.43 -17.32 -16.89
N CYS A 374 -19.15 -16.24 -17.07
CA CYS A 374 -20.14 -16.00 -18.14
C CYS A 374 -21.33 -16.98 -18.15
N VAL A 375 -21.40 -17.91 -17.22
CA VAL A 375 -22.47 -18.93 -17.12
C VAL A 375 -22.85 -19.14 -15.66
N ASP A 376 -24.16 -19.17 -15.38
CA ASP A 376 -24.72 -19.62 -14.12
C ASP A 376 -25.97 -20.48 -14.35
N ARG A 377 -26.44 -21.20 -13.33
CA ARG A 377 -27.66 -22.06 -13.45
C ARG A 377 -28.93 -21.35 -13.06
N MET A 378 -28.86 -20.22 -12.38
CA MET A 378 -30.05 -19.59 -11.79
C MET A 378 -30.65 -18.52 -12.70
N ILE A 379 -29.83 -17.69 -13.32
CA ILE A 379 -30.28 -16.55 -14.11
C ILE A 379 -30.28 -16.86 -15.59
N THR A 380 -29.27 -17.59 -16.09
CA THR A 380 -29.14 -17.90 -17.51
C THR A 380 -30.26 -18.78 -18.03
N GLU A 381 -30.75 -19.73 -17.23
CA GLU A 381 -31.80 -20.66 -17.64
C GLU A 381 -33.21 -20.06 -17.50
N ASP A 382 -33.50 -19.30 -16.45
CA ASP A 382 -34.85 -18.78 -16.15
C ASP A 382 -34.83 -17.42 -15.42
N ALA A 383 -34.15 -16.43 -16.02
CA ALA A 383 -33.95 -15.11 -15.44
C ALA A 383 -35.26 -14.40 -15.06
N ALA A 384 -36.28 -14.50 -15.89
CA ALA A 384 -37.55 -13.80 -15.64
C ALA A 384 -38.22 -14.30 -14.36
N THR A 385 -38.31 -15.62 -14.19
CA THR A 385 -38.89 -16.22 -12.96
C THR A 385 -38.08 -15.85 -11.73
N TRP A 386 -36.77 -15.84 -11.84
CA TRP A 386 -35.90 -15.52 -10.72
C TRP A 386 -36.00 -14.07 -10.28
N PHE A 387 -36.06 -13.10 -11.22
CA PHE A 387 -36.19 -11.67 -10.86
C PHE A 387 -37.50 -11.38 -10.15
N TYR A 388 -38.61 -11.96 -10.59
CA TYR A 388 -39.92 -11.75 -9.98
C TYR A 388 -40.15 -12.49 -8.65
N LYS A 389 -39.24 -13.41 -8.26
CA LYS A 389 -39.21 -13.95 -6.89
C LYS A 389 -38.76 -12.90 -5.87
N ASN A 390 -38.02 -11.89 -6.31
CA ASN A 390 -37.56 -10.80 -5.49
C ASN A 390 -38.60 -9.66 -5.50
N ARG A 391 -38.55 -8.80 -4.50
CA ARG A 391 -39.44 -7.64 -4.38
C ARG A 391 -38.63 -6.35 -4.39
N GLU A 392 -39.14 -5.32 -5.08
CA GLU A 392 -38.57 -3.97 -5.10
C GLU A 392 -37.03 -3.93 -5.29
N HIS A 393 -36.32 -3.42 -4.29
CA HIS A 393 -34.85 -3.24 -4.36
C HIS A 393 -34.07 -4.57 -4.50
N GLY A 394 -34.64 -5.70 -4.11
CA GLY A 394 -34.06 -7.02 -4.39
C GLY A 394 -33.97 -7.33 -5.88
N MET A 395 -34.92 -6.81 -6.70
CA MET A 395 -34.88 -6.93 -8.18
C MET A 395 -33.70 -6.14 -8.76
N VAL A 396 -33.34 -4.97 -8.17
CA VAL A 396 -32.16 -4.19 -8.58
C VAL A 396 -30.89 -5.02 -8.45
N SER A 397 -30.68 -5.59 -7.26
CA SER A 397 -29.50 -6.41 -6.99
C SER A 397 -29.47 -7.70 -7.85
N ALA A 398 -30.64 -8.30 -8.13
CA ALA A 398 -30.74 -9.48 -8.97
C ALA A 398 -30.37 -9.17 -10.44
N ALA A 399 -30.87 -8.07 -11.01
CA ALA A 399 -30.52 -7.68 -12.35
C ALA A 399 -29.05 -7.25 -12.44
N ALA A 400 -28.55 -6.49 -11.44
CA ALA A 400 -27.15 -6.08 -11.37
C ALA A 400 -26.15 -7.27 -11.25
N SER A 401 -26.57 -8.39 -10.66
CA SER A 401 -25.72 -9.59 -10.52
C SER A 401 -25.25 -10.18 -11.86
N GLN A 402 -26.02 -9.97 -12.93
CA GLN A 402 -25.60 -10.39 -14.27
C GLN A 402 -24.29 -9.72 -14.70
N GLY A 403 -24.12 -8.43 -14.37
CA GLY A 403 -22.88 -7.73 -14.68
C GLY A 403 -21.65 -8.39 -14.06
N LEU A 404 -21.78 -8.97 -12.86
CA LEU A 404 -20.67 -9.67 -12.22
C LEU A 404 -20.41 -11.07 -12.83
N ILE A 405 -21.45 -11.78 -13.24
CA ILE A 405 -21.30 -13.09 -13.91
C ILE A 405 -20.58 -12.93 -15.24
N TYR A 406 -20.93 -11.89 -16.03
CA TYR A 406 -20.30 -11.57 -17.31
C TYR A 406 -19.09 -10.61 -17.20
N ARG A 407 -18.50 -10.48 -16.02
CA ARG A 407 -17.38 -9.58 -15.82
C ARG A 407 -16.27 -9.80 -16.85
N TRP A 408 -15.76 -8.72 -17.44
CA TRP A 408 -14.74 -8.64 -18.50
C TRP A 408 -15.19 -9.12 -19.89
N ASP A 409 -16.30 -9.80 -20.01
CA ASP A 409 -16.90 -10.18 -21.30
C ASP A 409 -18.01 -9.18 -21.66
N VAL A 410 -17.60 -8.04 -22.21
CA VAL A 410 -18.51 -6.91 -22.49
C VAL A 410 -19.54 -7.28 -23.52
N ASP A 411 -19.15 -7.90 -24.64
CA ASP A 411 -20.03 -8.19 -25.77
C ASP A 411 -21.16 -9.16 -25.40
N ASN A 412 -20.81 -10.33 -24.85
CA ASN A 412 -21.81 -11.31 -24.41
C ASN A 412 -22.61 -10.79 -23.23
N GLY A 413 -21.98 -10.04 -22.32
CA GLY A 413 -22.64 -9.43 -21.18
C GLY A 413 -23.72 -8.45 -21.61
N LEU A 414 -23.41 -7.52 -22.50
CA LEU A 414 -24.36 -6.55 -23.03
C LEU A 414 -25.55 -7.22 -23.75
N THR A 415 -25.30 -8.24 -24.58
CA THR A 415 -26.34 -8.99 -25.28
C THR A 415 -27.35 -9.62 -24.31
N ASN A 416 -26.90 -10.07 -23.13
CA ASN A 416 -27.78 -10.67 -22.14
C ASN A 416 -28.47 -9.62 -21.26
N ILE A 417 -27.79 -8.53 -20.94
CA ILE A 417 -28.30 -7.42 -20.09
C ILE A 417 -29.36 -6.62 -20.87
N ASP A 418 -29.19 -6.38 -22.17
CA ASP A 418 -30.08 -5.60 -23.04
C ASP A 418 -31.54 -6.06 -22.97
N LYS A 419 -31.76 -7.36 -22.86
CA LYS A 419 -33.11 -7.95 -22.70
C LYS A 419 -33.91 -7.37 -21.55
N PHE A 420 -33.24 -6.88 -20.51
CA PHE A 420 -33.84 -6.37 -19.28
C PHE A 420 -33.83 -4.83 -19.18
N MET A 421 -33.06 -4.17 -20.03
CA MET A 421 -33.02 -2.69 -20.07
C MET A 421 -34.36 -2.08 -20.49
N TYR A 422 -35.19 -2.84 -21.22
CA TYR A 422 -36.53 -2.44 -21.67
C TYR A 422 -37.66 -3.05 -20.84
N SER A 423 -37.37 -3.62 -19.67
CA SER A 423 -38.36 -4.16 -18.77
C SER A 423 -39.38 -3.11 -18.34
N ALA A 424 -40.63 -3.56 -18.11
CA ALA A 424 -41.70 -2.70 -17.58
C ALA A 424 -41.46 -2.29 -16.12
N ASP A 425 -40.66 -3.05 -15.37
CA ASP A 425 -40.33 -2.76 -13.97
C ASP A 425 -39.05 -1.90 -13.89
N ASP A 426 -39.20 -0.73 -13.26
CA ASP A 426 -38.13 0.23 -13.11
C ASP A 426 -36.94 -0.28 -12.27
N ASN A 427 -37.19 -1.21 -11.34
CA ASN A 427 -36.13 -1.78 -10.51
C ASN A 427 -35.24 -2.73 -11.34
N ILE A 428 -35.85 -3.53 -12.24
CA ILE A 428 -35.09 -4.41 -13.14
C ILE A 428 -34.30 -3.56 -14.14
N ARG A 429 -34.87 -2.50 -14.68
CA ARG A 429 -34.17 -1.57 -15.56
C ARG A 429 -32.97 -0.90 -14.84
N ALA A 430 -33.20 -0.42 -13.62
CA ALA A 430 -32.14 0.19 -12.81
C ALA A 430 -30.99 -0.79 -12.53
N GLY A 431 -31.32 -2.02 -12.16
CA GLY A 431 -30.32 -3.08 -11.97
C GLY A 431 -29.57 -3.43 -13.24
N SER A 432 -30.24 -3.41 -14.42
CA SER A 432 -29.57 -3.64 -15.72
C SER A 432 -28.59 -2.51 -16.07
N LEU A 433 -28.93 -1.25 -15.78
CA LEU A 433 -28.01 -0.12 -15.95
C LEU A 433 -26.77 -0.28 -15.06
N LEU A 434 -26.96 -0.68 -13.81
CA LEU A 434 -25.85 -0.97 -12.91
C LEU A 434 -25.01 -2.15 -13.44
N ALA A 435 -25.64 -3.20 -14.00
CA ALA A 435 -24.94 -4.34 -14.60
C ALA A 435 -24.01 -3.91 -15.75
N VAL A 436 -24.44 -2.97 -16.61
CA VAL A 436 -23.57 -2.39 -17.66
C VAL A 436 -22.31 -1.78 -17.06
N GLY A 437 -22.45 -0.99 -15.98
CA GLY A 437 -21.30 -0.42 -15.28
C GLY A 437 -20.37 -1.47 -14.66
N ILE A 438 -20.93 -2.55 -14.11
CA ILE A 438 -20.16 -3.66 -13.52
C ILE A 438 -19.38 -4.44 -14.57
N VAL A 439 -19.97 -4.76 -15.72
CA VAL A 439 -19.31 -5.48 -16.83
C VAL A 439 -18.14 -4.66 -17.38
N SER A 440 -18.33 -3.35 -17.53
CA SER A 440 -17.33 -2.42 -18.08
C SER A 440 -16.23 -2.07 -17.07
N CYS A 441 -16.37 -2.49 -15.79
CA CYS A 441 -15.39 -2.14 -14.75
C CYS A 441 -14.02 -2.79 -15.01
N GLY A 442 -13.00 -1.95 -15.24
CA GLY A 442 -11.63 -2.39 -15.52
C GLY A 442 -11.38 -2.92 -16.92
N VAL A 443 -12.31 -2.70 -17.85
CA VAL A 443 -12.17 -3.00 -19.28
C VAL A 443 -12.54 -1.75 -20.07
N HIS A 444 -11.69 -1.39 -21.01
CA HIS A 444 -12.00 -0.29 -21.94
C HIS A 444 -12.41 -0.88 -23.29
N HIS A 445 -13.67 -0.71 -23.67
CA HIS A 445 -14.22 -1.21 -24.92
C HIS A 445 -14.32 -0.09 -25.95
N GLU A 446 -14.05 -0.36 -27.24
CA GLU A 446 -14.05 0.64 -28.32
C GLU A 446 -15.37 1.40 -28.47
N CYS A 447 -16.49 0.72 -28.28
CA CYS A 447 -17.83 1.33 -28.36
C CYS A 447 -18.26 2.10 -27.11
N ASP A 448 -17.48 2.06 -26.04
CA ASP A 448 -17.76 2.68 -24.73
C ASP A 448 -19.24 2.57 -24.30
N PRO A 449 -19.74 1.36 -24.01
CA PRO A 449 -21.15 1.13 -23.75
C PRO A 449 -21.64 1.80 -22.46
N ALA A 450 -20.77 2.02 -21.50
CA ALA A 450 -21.11 2.71 -20.26
C ALA A 450 -21.45 4.17 -20.55
N GLN A 451 -20.68 4.86 -21.38
CA GLN A 451 -20.98 6.23 -21.79
C GLN A 451 -22.29 6.27 -22.61
N ALA A 452 -22.42 5.41 -23.59
CA ALA A 452 -23.55 5.43 -24.50
C ALA A 452 -24.90 5.14 -23.82
N LEU A 453 -24.93 4.19 -22.88
CA LEU A 453 -26.16 3.68 -22.28
C LEU A 453 -26.52 4.32 -20.93
N LEU A 454 -25.54 4.80 -20.15
CA LEU A 454 -25.80 5.28 -18.78
C LEU A 454 -26.01 6.79 -18.70
N LEU A 455 -25.36 7.60 -19.53
CA LEU A 455 -25.44 9.06 -19.44
C LEU A 455 -26.86 9.60 -19.61
N GLU A 456 -27.66 8.99 -20.46
CA GLU A 456 -29.07 9.40 -20.69
C GLU A 456 -29.90 9.36 -19.41
N PHE A 457 -29.62 8.41 -18.51
CA PHE A 457 -30.41 8.20 -17.30
C PHE A 457 -29.98 9.07 -16.11
N LEU A 458 -28.89 9.83 -16.20
CA LEU A 458 -28.45 10.74 -15.14
C LEU A 458 -29.47 11.83 -14.81
N GLN A 459 -30.27 12.23 -15.79
CA GLN A 459 -31.34 13.27 -15.65
C GLN A 459 -32.74 12.67 -15.67
N SER A 460 -32.89 11.35 -15.54
CA SER A 460 -34.22 10.70 -15.51
C SER A 460 -35.08 11.17 -14.35
N ASP A 461 -36.41 11.25 -14.56
CA ASP A 461 -37.38 11.61 -13.49
C ASP A 461 -37.45 10.56 -12.38
N LYS A 462 -37.02 9.33 -12.65
CA LYS A 462 -37.09 8.21 -11.71
C LYS A 462 -35.79 8.09 -10.90
N HIS A 463 -35.91 8.26 -9.59
CA HIS A 463 -34.72 8.30 -8.70
C HIS A 463 -33.88 7.04 -8.76
N ILE A 464 -34.49 5.86 -8.79
CA ILE A 464 -33.77 4.59 -8.80
C ILE A 464 -32.90 4.41 -10.06
N LEU A 465 -33.39 4.88 -11.23
CA LEU A 465 -32.61 4.85 -12.48
C LEU A 465 -31.39 5.79 -12.37
N ARG A 466 -31.59 6.99 -11.82
CA ARG A 466 -30.48 7.94 -11.57
C ARG A 466 -29.43 7.37 -10.65
N VAL A 467 -29.84 6.75 -9.53
CA VAL A 467 -28.95 6.14 -8.55
C VAL A 467 -28.09 5.03 -9.18
N CYS A 468 -28.73 4.11 -9.89
CA CYS A 468 -28.02 2.95 -10.48
C CYS A 468 -27.15 3.33 -11.68
N SER A 469 -27.63 4.25 -12.55
CA SER A 469 -26.81 4.75 -13.66
C SER A 469 -25.58 5.52 -13.17
N THR A 470 -25.73 6.36 -12.14
CA THR A 470 -24.62 7.11 -11.55
C THR A 470 -23.59 6.18 -10.92
N LEU A 471 -24.00 5.20 -10.12
CA LEU A 471 -23.07 4.23 -9.54
C LEU A 471 -22.42 3.39 -10.64
N GLY A 472 -23.17 3.00 -11.68
CA GLY A 472 -22.65 2.28 -12.83
C GLY A 472 -21.53 3.03 -13.54
N ILE A 473 -21.68 4.34 -13.75
CA ILE A 473 -20.65 5.22 -14.32
C ILE A 473 -19.42 5.26 -13.39
N GLY A 474 -19.62 5.43 -12.09
CA GLY A 474 -18.54 5.43 -11.12
C GLY A 474 -17.69 4.16 -11.14
N LEU A 475 -18.33 2.98 -11.28
CA LEU A 475 -17.65 1.68 -11.35
C LEU A 475 -16.97 1.45 -12.70
N ALA A 476 -17.63 1.82 -13.82
CA ALA A 476 -17.09 1.63 -15.17
C ALA A 476 -15.78 2.41 -15.38
N TYR A 477 -15.73 3.64 -14.88
CA TYR A 477 -14.59 4.53 -15.10
C TYR A 477 -13.70 4.69 -13.86
N ALA A 478 -13.77 3.78 -12.90
CA ALA A 478 -12.95 3.83 -11.69
C ALA A 478 -11.45 3.88 -12.05
N ASN A 479 -10.76 4.94 -11.61
CA ASN A 479 -9.35 5.22 -11.89
C ASN A 479 -8.99 5.39 -13.38
N SER A 480 -9.94 5.59 -14.26
CA SER A 480 -9.67 5.85 -15.68
C SER A 480 -8.97 7.21 -15.85
N LYS A 481 -7.84 7.21 -16.60
CA LYS A 481 -7.04 8.42 -16.88
C LYS A 481 -7.25 8.92 -18.32
N LEU A 482 -8.29 8.44 -18.99
CA LEU A 482 -8.65 8.88 -20.35
C LEU A 482 -9.13 10.32 -20.37
N GLU A 483 -8.71 11.08 -21.36
CA GLU A 483 -9.13 12.46 -21.53
C GLU A 483 -10.64 12.57 -21.85
N SER A 484 -11.20 11.58 -22.53
CA SER A 484 -12.64 11.49 -22.80
C SER A 484 -13.48 11.48 -21.53
N VAL A 485 -13.02 10.84 -20.45
CA VAL A 485 -13.71 10.83 -19.16
C VAL A 485 -13.76 12.22 -18.53
N HIS A 486 -12.67 12.96 -18.60
CA HIS A 486 -12.58 14.31 -18.04
C HIS A 486 -13.41 15.32 -18.87
N THR A 487 -13.48 15.16 -20.19
CA THR A 487 -14.18 16.09 -21.07
C THR A 487 -15.67 15.81 -21.21
N THR A 488 -16.13 14.57 -21.08
CA THR A 488 -17.53 14.18 -21.30
C THR A 488 -18.26 13.78 -20.02
N ILE A 489 -17.68 12.88 -19.21
CA ILE A 489 -18.38 12.25 -18.08
C ILE A 489 -18.43 13.15 -16.85
N LEU A 490 -17.31 13.75 -16.47
CA LEU A 490 -17.26 14.63 -15.30
C LEU A 490 -18.16 15.88 -15.43
N PRO A 491 -18.22 16.57 -16.58
CA PRO A 491 -19.18 17.65 -16.77
C PRO A 491 -20.63 17.20 -16.63
N GLN A 492 -20.99 16.02 -17.14
CA GLN A 492 -22.35 15.48 -17.02
C GLN A 492 -22.71 15.16 -15.55
N LEU A 493 -21.79 14.58 -14.78
CA LEU A 493 -21.99 14.36 -13.35
C LEU A 493 -22.13 15.68 -12.56
N ARG A 494 -21.33 16.71 -12.93
CA ARG A 494 -21.42 18.05 -12.34
C ARG A 494 -22.76 18.71 -12.69
N GLU A 495 -23.29 18.51 -13.89
CA GLU A 495 -24.60 18.99 -14.31
C GLU A 495 -25.74 18.27 -13.56
N ALA A 496 -25.66 16.97 -13.41
CA ALA A 496 -26.61 16.17 -12.66
C ALA A 496 -26.69 16.59 -11.17
N LEU A 497 -25.58 17.06 -10.59
CA LEU A 497 -25.53 17.60 -9.23
C LEU A 497 -26.32 18.93 -9.10
N LYS A 498 -26.34 19.76 -10.15
CA LYS A 498 -27.00 21.07 -10.17
C LYS A 498 -28.51 21.00 -10.35
N VAL A 499 -29.09 19.83 -10.65
CA VAL A 499 -30.54 19.69 -10.83
C VAL A 499 -31.25 20.03 -9.53
N PRO A 500 -32.18 21.01 -9.53
CA PRO A 500 -32.86 21.46 -8.31
C PRO A 500 -33.75 20.33 -7.73
N LYS A 501 -33.81 20.27 -6.38
CA LYS A 501 -34.57 19.26 -5.62
C LYS A 501 -34.16 17.81 -5.83
N THR A 502 -32.88 17.60 -6.16
CA THR A 502 -32.31 16.23 -6.21
C THR A 502 -32.36 15.59 -4.81
N PRO A 503 -32.88 14.35 -4.67
CA PRO A 503 -32.86 13.64 -3.39
C PRO A 503 -31.45 13.45 -2.87
N ALA A 504 -31.28 13.39 -1.55
CA ALA A 504 -29.98 13.14 -0.89
C ALA A 504 -29.33 11.84 -1.36
N GLU A 505 -30.12 10.79 -1.59
CA GLU A 505 -29.64 9.51 -2.11
C GLU A 505 -28.94 9.65 -3.47
N VAL A 506 -29.54 10.37 -4.41
CA VAL A 506 -28.95 10.61 -5.74
C VAL A 506 -27.69 11.48 -5.61
N THR A 507 -27.74 12.52 -4.79
CA THR A 507 -26.58 13.39 -4.53
C THR A 507 -25.43 12.60 -3.93
N GLY A 508 -25.71 11.73 -2.96
CA GLY A 508 -24.72 10.85 -2.36
C GLY A 508 -24.06 9.93 -3.38
N MET A 509 -24.86 9.37 -4.31
CA MET A 509 -24.31 8.51 -5.38
C MET A 509 -23.48 9.29 -6.40
N ILE A 510 -23.89 10.54 -6.75
CA ILE A 510 -23.08 11.39 -7.65
C ILE A 510 -21.72 11.69 -7.00
N GLY A 511 -21.71 12.06 -5.71
CA GLY A 511 -20.46 12.28 -4.97
C GLY A 511 -19.57 11.04 -4.95
N LEU A 512 -20.14 9.88 -4.69
CA LEU A 512 -19.44 8.61 -4.69
C LEU A 512 -18.91 8.24 -6.08
N ALA A 513 -19.70 8.42 -7.14
CA ALA A 513 -19.27 8.16 -8.52
C ALA A 513 -18.12 9.07 -8.94
N MET A 514 -18.17 10.37 -8.63
CA MET A 514 -17.07 11.29 -8.85
C MET A 514 -15.81 10.84 -8.08
N GLY A 515 -15.99 10.36 -6.85
CA GLY A 515 -14.91 9.80 -6.04
C GLY A 515 -14.26 8.57 -6.67
N PHE A 516 -15.01 7.65 -7.26
CA PHE A 516 -14.47 6.49 -7.97
C PHE A 516 -13.76 6.86 -9.28
N VAL A 517 -14.36 7.74 -10.08
CA VAL A 517 -13.75 8.19 -11.35
C VAL A 517 -12.41 8.88 -11.10
N LEU A 518 -12.35 9.75 -10.09
CA LEU A 518 -11.19 10.56 -9.73
C LEU A 518 -10.37 9.95 -8.58
N VAL A 519 -10.50 8.66 -8.31
CA VAL A 519 -9.83 8.03 -7.17
C VAL A 519 -8.31 8.28 -7.21
N GLY A 520 -7.78 8.82 -6.10
CA GLY A 520 -6.36 9.14 -5.99
C GLY A 520 -5.84 10.21 -6.96
N SER A 521 -6.71 11.00 -7.61
CA SER A 521 -6.26 12.10 -8.50
C SER A 521 -5.76 13.32 -7.73
N GLY A 522 -6.35 13.59 -6.57
CA GLY A 522 -6.10 14.82 -5.82
C GLY A 522 -6.69 16.08 -6.47
N ASP A 523 -7.76 15.96 -7.30
CA ASP A 523 -8.39 17.08 -7.99
C ASP A 523 -9.09 18.04 -7.00
N PRO A 524 -8.56 19.26 -6.78
CA PRO A 524 -9.13 20.21 -5.86
C PRO A 524 -10.45 20.83 -6.38
N ASP A 525 -10.62 20.94 -7.70
CA ASP A 525 -11.80 21.55 -8.30
C ASP A 525 -13.04 20.65 -8.11
N ALA A 526 -12.88 19.35 -8.30
CA ALA A 526 -13.95 18.38 -8.04
C ALA A 526 -14.34 18.37 -6.57
N ALA A 527 -13.39 18.42 -5.67
CA ALA A 527 -13.64 18.50 -4.22
C ALA A 527 -14.35 19.80 -3.84
N ALA A 528 -13.95 20.93 -4.40
CA ALA A 528 -14.57 22.22 -4.14
C ALA A 528 -16.04 22.27 -4.59
N ILE A 529 -16.37 21.66 -5.74
CA ILE A 529 -17.76 21.56 -6.23
C ILE A 529 -18.61 20.73 -5.28
N LEU A 530 -18.13 19.56 -4.84
CA LEU A 530 -18.83 18.71 -3.89
C LEU A 530 -19.01 19.40 -2.54
N PHE A 531 -18.00 20.11 -2.06
CA PHE A 531 -18.04 20.85 -0.82
C PHE A 531 -19.04 22.02 -0.88
N GLN A 532 -19.05 22.79 -1.97
CA GLN A 532 -20.03 23.87 -2.17
C GLN A 532 -21.45 23.34 -2.12
N HIS A 533 -21.69 22.20 -2.78
CA HIS A 533 -23.00 21.56 -2.74
C HIS A 533 -23.44 21.17 -1.32
N LEU A 534 -22.51 20.64 -0.50
CA LEU A 534 -22.78 20.33 0.91
C LEU A 534 -23.13 21.56 1.74
N ILE A 535 -22.46 22.68 1.53
CA ILE A 535 -22.78 23.97 2.21
C ILE A 535 -24.20 24.45 1.84
N GLU A 536 -24.57 24.35 0.56
CA GLU A 536 -25.88 24.78 0.07
C GLU A 536 -27.05 24.00 0.71
N GLN A 537 -26.83 22.76 1.16
CA GLN A 537 -27.83 21.93 1.84
C GLN A 537 -28.18 22.44 3.26
N GLY A 538 -27.28 23.14 3.93
CA GLY A 538 -27.52 23.74 5.24
C GLY A 538 -28.05 22.74 6.28
N ASP A 539 -29.20 23.03 6.90
CA ASP A 539 -29.83 22.19 7.92
C ASP A 539 -30.27 20.80 7.42
N ASN A 540 -30.48 20.61 6.11
CA ASN A 540 -30.87 19.31 5.56
C ASN A 540 -29.71 18.30 5.61
N LEU A 541 -28.46 18.78 5.60
CA LEU A 541 -27.27 17.96 5.74
C LEU A 541 -27.34 17.05 6.97
N ILE A 542 -27.81 17.57 8.11
CA ILE A 542 -27.86 16.83 9.37
C ILE A 542 -29.01 15.81 9.41
N LYS A 543 -30.02 15.97 8.57
CA LYS A 543 -31.22 15.13 8.57
C LYS A 543 -31.06 13.83 7.76
N GLU A 544 -30.27 13.87 6.69
CA GLU A 544 -30.15 12.79 5.70
C GLU A 544 -28.78 12.12 5.80
N HIS A 545 -28.74 10.82 6.00
CA HIS A 545 -27.51 10.06 6.13
C HIS A 545 -26.74 9.93 4.81
N ASP A 546 -27.44 10.01 3.67
CA ASP A 546 -26.86 9.77 2.34
C ASP A 546 -25.80 10.81 1.94
N TYR A 547 -25.80 12.02 2.54
CA TYR A 547 -24.74 13.01 2.31
C TYR A 547 -23.37 12.57 2.82
N ARG A 548 -23.29 11.53 3.70
CA ARG A 548 -22.01 10.92 4.08
C ARG A 548 -21.29 10.30 2.89
N ASN A 549 -22.04 9.85 1.87
CA ASN A 549 -21.47 9.30 0.64
C ASN A 549 -20.76 10.38 -0.19
N VAL A 550 -21.18 11.65 -0.10
CA VAL A 550 -20.46 12.77 -0.73
C VAL A 550 -19.12 12.99 -0.04
N LEU A 551 -19.06 12.92 1.29
CA LEU A 551 -17.81 13.01 2.05
C LEU A 551 -16.87 11.86 1.70
N LEU A 552 -17.40 10.65 1.56
CA LEU A 552 -16.65 9.51 1.09
C LEU A 552 -16.08 9.72 -0.33
N GLY A 553 -16.89 10.30 -1.23
CA GLY A 553 -16.44 10.66 -2.58
C GLY A 553 -15.26 11.64 -2.56
N ILE A 554 -15.32 12.69 -1.73
CA ILE A 554 -14.20 13.64 -1.54
C ILE A 554 -12.96 12.88 -0.98
N ALA A 555 -13.15 12.00 -0.01
CA ALA A 555 -12.05 11.20 0.55
C ALA A 555 -11.39 10.30 -0.50
N LEU A 556 -12.16 9.67 -1.40
CA LEU A 556 -11.62 8.85 -2.48
C LEU A 556 -10.79 9.65 -3.49
N ILE A 557 -11.16 10.91 -3.79
CA ILE A 557 -10.37 11.79 -4.66
C ILE A 557 -8.95 11.98 -4.11
N PHE A 558 -8.82 12.11 -2.80
CA PHE A 558 -7.52 12.32 -2.13
C PHE A 558 -6.86 11.04 -1.62
N LEU A 559 -7.29 9.87 -2.05
CA LEU A 559 -6.73 8.60 -1.61
C LEU A 559 -5.22 8.51 -1.92
N GLY A 560 -4.39 8.35 -0.87
CA GLY A 560 -2.95 8.23 -1.00
C GLY A 560 -2.19 9.53 -1.31
N ARG A 561 -2.83 10.72 -1.17
CA ARG A 561 -2.23 12.02 -1.51
C ARG A 561 -1.56 12.75 -0.34
N GLN A 562 -1.50 12.14 0.81
CA GLN A 562 -0.83 12.63 2.01
C GLN A 562 -1.06 14.13 2.29
N GLU A 563 -0.05 14.96 2.31
CA GLU A 563 -0.13 16.38 2.67
C GLU A 563 -0.92 17.24 1.66
N GLN A 564 -1.05 16.79 0.42
CA GLN A 564 -1.86 17.50 -0.59
C GLN A 564 -3.34 17.59 -0.22
N ALA A 565 -3.82 16.74 0.69
CA ALA A 565 -5.20 16.77 1.19
C ALA A 565 -5.44 17.82 2.29
N GLU A 566 -4.40 18.41 2.88
CA GLU A 566 -4.52 19.29 4.05
C GLU A 566 -5.44 20.50 3.81
N PRO A 567 -5.38 21.22 2.66
CA PRO A 567 -6.29 22.34 2.38
C PRO A 567 -7.76 21.90 2.38
N VAL A 568 -8.05 20.68 1.89
CA VAL A 568 -9.43 20.16 1.85
C VAL A 568 -9.89 19.71 3.24
N VAL A 569 -9.01 19.16 4.06
CA VAL A 569 -9.28 18.83 5.46
C VAL A 569 -9.70 20.08 6.22
N GLU A 570 -8.96 21.19 6.09
CA GLU A 570 -9.31 22.46 6.73
C GLU A 570 -10.64 23.03 6.21
N MET A 571 -10.86 22.95 4.91
CA MET A 571 -12.11 23.38 4.28
C MET A 571 -13.32 22.61 4.85
N LEU A 572 -13.21 21.28 5.01
CA LEU A 572 -14.28 20.43 5.55
C LEU A 572 -14.58 20.72 7.03
N ARG A 573 -13.62 21.19 7.82
CA ARG A 573 -13.85 21.59 9.22
C ARG A 573 -14.84 22.75 9.36
N ALA A 574 -15.08 23.53 8.29
CA ALA A 574 -16.08 24.59 8.29
C ALA A 574 -17.53 24.08 8.24
N LEU A 575 -17.77 22.80 7.89
CA LEU A 575 -19.10 22.21 7.90
C LEU A 575 -19.65 22.06 9.33
N PRO A 576 -20.99 22.07 9.50
CA PRO A 576 -21.61 21.87 10.79
C PRO A 576 -21.28 20.51 11.38
N LYS A 577 -21.05 20.45 12.71
CA LYS A 577 -20.86 19.19 13.43
C LYS A 577 -22.16 18.36 13.36
N PRO A 578 -22.07 17.01 13.13
CA PRO A 578 -20.86 16.16 13.13
C PRO A 578 -20.20 16.02 11.75
N TYR A 579 -20.78 16.52 10.66
CA TYR A 579 -20.31 16.31 9.30
C TYR A 579 -18.90 16.86 9.05
N GLY A 580 -18.56 18.01 9.63
CA GLY A 580 -17.21 18.56 9.51
C GLY A 580 -16.14 17.67 10.11
N SER A 581 -16.39 17.14 11.32
CA SER A 581 -15.44 16.21 11.97
C SER A 581 -15.34 14.87 11.23
N ILE A 582 -16.45 14.33 10.75
CA ILE A 582 -16.48 13.09 9.97
C ILE A 582 -15.71 13.29 8.65
N GLY A 583 -16.00 14.37 7.92
CA GLY A 583 -15.40 14.64 6.62
C GLY A 583 -13.89 14.89 6.71
N SER A 584 -13.44 15.71 7.65
CA SER A 584 -12.02 16.00 7.84
C SER A 584 -11.24 14.73 8.19
N THR A 585 -11.73 13.91 9.14
CA THR A 585 -11.08 12.64 9.49
C THR A 585 -11.11 11.65 8.34
N LEU A 586 -12.22 11.57 7.58
CA LEU A 586 -12.36 10.65 6.46
C LEU A 586 -11.36 10.96 5.33
N VAL A 587 -11.19 12.24 4.99
CA VAL A 587 -10.21 12.68 3.98
C VAL A 587 -8.78 12.46 4.47
N GLU A 588 -8.49 12.79 5.72
CA GLU A 588 -7.17 12.58 6.32
C GLU A 588 -6.79 11.08 6.33
N VAL A 589 -7.71 10.21 6.72
CA VAL A 589 -7.53 8.75 6.69
C VAL A 589 -7.26 8.24 5.28
N ALA A 590 -8.03 8.70 4.29
CA ALA A 590 -7.85 8.30 2.90
C ALA A 590 -6.52 8.81 2.33
N ALA A 591 -6.13 10.04 2.67
CA ALA A 591 -4.87 10.62 2.20
C ALA A 591 -3.64 9.83 2.66
N TYR A 592 -3.65 9.33 3.89
CA TYR A 592 -2.55 8.53 4.44
C TYR A 592 -2.77 7.02 4.31
N ALA A 593 -3.68 6.57 3.46
CA ALA A 593 -3.95 5.15 3.24
C ALA A 593 -2.69 4.39 2.79
N GLY A 594 -2.38 3.30 3.48
CA GLY A 594 -1.25 2.44 3.16
C GLY A 594 0.14 3.02 3.46
N THR A 595 0.25 4.15 4.15
CA THR A 595 1.55 4.76 4.48
C THR A 595 2.21 4.20 5.75
N GLY A 596 1.42 3.57 6.64
CA GLY A 596 1.92 3.12 7.94
C GLY A 596 2.28 4.25 8.92
N ASN A 597 1.83 5.49 8.68
CA ASN A 597 2.18 6.66 9.48
C ASN A 597 1.68 6.56 10.93
N VAL A 598 2.60 6.33 11.86
CA VAL A 598 2.31 6.10 13.28
C VAL A 598 1.74 7.34 13.97
N LEU A 599 2.17 8.55 13.57
CA LEU A 599 1.66 9.80 14.16
C LEU A 599 0.18 9.99 13.84
N LYS A 600 -0.23 9.70 12.61
CA LYS A 600 -1.64 9.72 12.23
C LYS A 600 -2.45 8.64 12.97
N ILE A 601 -1.90 7.44 13.15
CA ILE A 601 -2.54 6.39 13.96
C ILE A 601 -2.73 6.86 15.41
N GLN A 602 -1.76 7.55 16.01
CA GLN A 602 -1.89 8.09 17.36
C GLN A 602 -3.01 9.15 17.46
N GLN A 603 -3.13 10.04 16.46
CA GLN A 603 -4.22 11.01 16.41
C GLN A 603 -5.59 10.32 16.32
N LEU A 604 -5.72 9.29 15.49
CA LEU A 604 -6.96 8.51 15.38
C LEU A 604 -7.29 7.75 16.67
N LEU A 605 -6.30 7.21 17.37
CA LEU A 605 -6.50 6.58 18.68
C LEU A 605 -7.01 7.58 19.71
N TYR A 606 -6.53 8.82 19.69
CA TYR A 606 -7.05 9.87 20.57
C TYR A 606 -8.56 10.07 20.32
N ILE A 607 -9.00 10.17 19.04
CA ILE A 607 -10.42 10.27 18.70
C ILE A 607 -11.21 9.07 19.22
N CYS A 608 -10.68 7.84 19.07
CA CYS A 608 -11.34 6.62 19.56
C CYS A 608 -11.51 6.58 21.09
N THR A 609 -10.61 7.20 21.83
CA THR A 609 -10.63 7.20 23.31
C THR A 609 -11.35 8.39 23.92
N GLU A 610 -11.69 9.41 23.13
CA GLU A 610 -12.41 10.58 23.58
C GLU A 610 -13.81 10.19 24.10
N ARG A 611 -14.08 10.50 25.37
CA ARG A 611 -15.39 10.26 25.94
C ARG A 611 -16.30 11.46 25.70
N HIS A 612 -17.42 11.19 25.05
CA HIS A 612 -18.42 12.24 24.84
C HIS A 612 -19.46 12.24 25.96
N ASP A 613 -19.52 13.28 26.77
CA ASP A 613 -20.57 13.50 27.78
C ASP A 613 -22.01 13.45 27.17
N ILE A 614 -22.07 13.65 25.83
CA ILE A 614 -23.28 13.54 25.03
C ILE A 614 -23.84 12.10 25.06
N ALA A 615 -22.98 11.07 25.13
CA ALA A 615 -23.43 9.68 25.17
C ALA A 615 -24.23 9.35 26.45
N GLU A 616 -23.83 9.89 27.60
CA GLU A 616 -24.57 9.76 28.87
C GLU A 616 -25.92 10.48 28.82
N SER A 617 -25.95 11.65 28.20
CA SER A 617 -27.18 12.44 28.00
C SER A 617 -28.15 11.69 27.08
N ALA A 618 -27.67 11.11 26.00
CA ALA A 618 -28.46 10.32 25.04
C ALA A 618 -29.03 9.04 25.70
N GLN A 619 -28.30 8.37 26.60
CA GLN A 619 -28.82 7.21 27.36
C GLN A 619 -29.95 7.59 28.32
N LYS A 620 -29.93 8.78 28.88
CA LYS A 620 -31.02 9.31 29.73
C LYS A 620 -32.27 9.59 28.89
N VAL A 621 -32.10 10.23 27.72
CA VAL A 621 -33.17 10.55 26.76
C VAL A 621 -33.83 9.29 26.20
N THR A 622 -33.08 8.23 25.95
CA THR A 622 -33.68 6.96 25.45
C THR A 622 -34.58 6.27 26.44
N LYS A 623 -34.46 6.54 27.72
CA LYS A 623 -35.32 5.96 28.78
C LYS A 623 -36.64 6.71 28.95
N GLU A 624 -36.78 7.91 28.38
CA GLU A 624 -38.00 8.72 28.47
C GLU A 624 -38.97 8.42 27.31
N LYS A 625 -40.27 8.24 27.63
CA LYS A 625 -41.31 7.85 26.67
C LYS A 625 -41.77 8.97 25.72
N LYS A 626 -41.47 10.28 26.01
CA LYS A 626 -41.76 11.40 25.14
C LYS A 626 -40.44 12.03 24.69
N LYS A 627 -40.22 12.12 23.37
CA LYS A 627 -39.06 12.72 22.76
C LYS A 627 -39.43 14.11 22.20
N ASP A 628 -38.87 15.13 22.77
CA ASP A 628 -38.97 16.50 22.27
C ASP A 628 -37.97 16.76 21.11
N LYS A 629 -38.13 17.84 20.34
CA LYS A 629 -37.22 18.20 19.25
C LYS A 629 -35.76 18.33 19.71
N LYS A 630 -35.54 18.84 20.94
CA LYS A 630 -34.18 18.93 21.52
C LYS A 630 -33.58 17.57 21.81
N ASP A 631 -34.40 16.63 22.30
CA ASP A 631 -33.97 15.26 22.57
C ASP A 631 -33.55 14.54 21.30
N MET A 632 -34.25 14.75 20.20
CA MET A 632 -33.91 14.21 18.89
C MET A 632 -32.59 14.78 18.36
N GLU A 633 -32.29 16.05 18.64
CA GLU A 633 -31.04 16.66 18.24
C GLU A 633 -29.85 16.14 19.03
N VAL A 634 -29.98 15.94 20.33
CA VAL A 634 -28.97 15.32 21.21
C VAL A 634 -28.68 13.89 20.74
N LEU A 635 -29.72 13.11 20.39
CA LEU A 635 -29.54 11.75 19.86
C LEU A 635 -28.78 11.74 18.53
N ARG A 636 -29.08 12.66 17.61
CA ARG A 636 -28.38 12.78 16.33
C ARG A 636 -26.89 13.17 16.52
N GLN A 637 -26.62 14.11 17.43
CA GLN A 637 -25.24 14.50 17.75
C GLN A 637 -24.46 13.33 18.37
N ALA A 638 -25.08 12.56 19.25
CA ALA A 638 -24.44 11.37 19.84
C ALA A 638 -24.17 10.29 18.77
N GLN A 639 -25.13 10.04 17.88
CA GLN A 639 -24.94 9.12 16.75
C GLN A 639 -23.82 9.59 15.80
N GLY A 640 -23.77 10.91 15.53
CA GLY A 640 -22.71 11.49 14.71
C GLY A 640 -21.32 11.36 15.34
N ALA A 641 -21.20 11.59 16.65
CA ALA A 641 -19.96 11.41 17.39
C ALA A 641 -19.50 9.95 17.39
N SER A 642 -20.44 9.00 17.62
CA SER A 642 -20.15 7.57 17.54
C SER A 642 -19.70 7.13 16.14
N PHE A 643 -20.31 7.67 15.09
CA PHE A 643 -19.92 7.39 13.71
C PHE A 643 -18.56 7.99 13.37
N HIS A 644 -18.22 9.17 13.88
CA HIS A 644 -16.89 9.76 13.73
C HIS A 644 -15.78 8.87 14.34
N GLN A 645 -16.02 8.32 15.54
CA GLN A 645 -15.11 7.35 16.16
C GLN A 645 -14.98 6.07 15.35
N ALA A 646 -16.11 5.57 14.78
CA ALA A 646 -16.09 4.41 13.91
C ALA A 646 -15.24 4.62 12.65
N VAL A 647 -15.31 5.82 12.05
CA VAL A 647 -14.44 6.21 10.92
C VAL A 647 -12.97 6.23 11.32
N ALA A 648 -12.63 6.73 12.52
CA ALA A 648 -11.27 6.73 13.02
C ALA A 648 -10.71 5.30 13.19
N VAL A 649 -11.52 4.36 13.67
CA VAL A 649 -11.15 2.93 13.78
C VAL A 649 -10.85 2.33 12.40
N LEU A 650 -11.72 2.58 11.42
CA LEU A 650 -11.50 2.12 10.04
C LEU A 650 -10.23 2.74 9.46
N GLY A 651 -9.96 3.99 9.80
CA GLY A 651 -8.76 4.72 9.39
C GLY A 651 -7.46 4.09 9.89
N ILE A 652 -7.44 3.63 11.12
CA ILE A 652 -6.26 2.90 11.66
C ILE A 652 -5.94 1.68 10.80
N ALA A 653 -6.95 0.91 10.39
CA ALA A 653 -6.74 -0.23 9.51
C ALA A 653 -6.24 0.19 8.12
N LEU A 654 -6.84 1.24 7.55
CA LEU A 654 -6.50 1.72 6.21
C LEU A 654 -5.06 2.25 6.13
N ILE A 655 -4.58 2.96 7.16
CA ILE A 655 -3.20 3.45 7.23
C ILE A 655 -2.22 2.30 7.42
N ALA A 656 -2.56 1.30 8.25
CA ALA A 656 -1.67 0.20 8.62
C ALA A 656 -1.63 -0.97 7.62
N ILE A 657 -2.42 -0.95 6.53
CA ILE A 657 -2.63 -2.11 5.64
C ILE A 657 -1.39 -2.52 4.85
N CYS A 658 -0.44 -1.62 4.59
CA CYS A 658 0.68 -1.89 3.68
C CYS A 658 1.78 -2.77 4.29
N GLU A 659 1.98 -2.76 5.61
CA GLU A 659 3.08 -3.41 6.29
C GLU A 659 2.66 -4.51 7.25
N ASP A 660 3.46 -5.58 7.33
CA ASP A 660 3.21 -6.68 8.26
C ASP A 660 3.39 -6.26 9.72
N ILE A 661 4.38 -5.40 10.00
CA ILE A 661 4.60 -4.83 11.34
C ILE A 661 3.46 -3.89 11.71
N GLY A 662 3.05 -2.99 10.80
CA GLY A 662 1.92 -2.09 10.96
C GLY A 662 0.61 -2.86 11.20
N SER A 663 0.37 -3.90 10.42
CA SER A 663 -0.79 -4.79 10.60
C SER A 663 -0.79 -5.49 11.95
N SER A 664 0.35 -5.98 12.41
CA SER A 664 0.49 -6.62 13.74
C SER A 664 0.28 -5.63 14.89
N MET A 665 0.76 -4.40 14.73
CA MET A 665 0.53 -3.30 15.67
C MET A 665 -0.96 -2.96 15.74
N ALA A 666 -1.60 -2.74 14.59
CA ALA A 666 -3.02 -2.42 14.50
C ALA A 666 -3.89 -3.53 15.14
N PHE A 667 -3.56 -4.80 14.92
CA PHE A 667 -4.26 -5.92 15.55
C PHE A 667 -4.21 -5.85 17.08
N ARG A 668 -3.06 -5.48 17.65
CA ARG A 668 -2.92 -5.30 19.12
C ARG A 668 -3.74 -4.11 19.62
N LEU A 669 -3.73 -2.99 18.87
CA LEU A 669 -4.54 -1.82 19.18
C LEU A 669 -6.04 -2.16 19.19
N PHE A 670 -6.52 -2.85 18.16
CA PHE A 670 -7.91 -3.28 18.06
C PHE A 670 -8.33 -4.21 19.20
N SER A 671 -7.44 -5.07 19.66
CA SER A 671 -7.70 -5.93 20.82
C SER A 671 -7.94 -5.12 22.10
N ASN A 672 -7.29 -3.95 22.24
CA ASN A 672 -7.52 -3.02 23.35
C ASN A 672 -8.82 -2.23 23.17
N LEU A 673 -9.08 -1.71 21.96
CA LEU A 673 -10.31 -0.98 21.65
C LEU A 673 -11.57 -1.83 21.91
N LEU A 674 -11.55 -3.11 21.55
CA LEU A 674 -12.63 -4.05 21.82
C LEU A 674 -12.95 -4.24 23.31
N ARG A 675 -11.94 -4.07 24.18
CA ARG A 675 -12.11 -4.28 25.64
C ARG A 675 -12.52 -3.03 26.39
N TYR A 676 -12.06 -1.87 25.99
CA TYR A 676 -12.08 -0.67 26.83
C TYR A 676 -12.89 0.49 26.23
N CYS A 677 -13.27 0.45 24.97
CA CYS A 677 -13.98 1.53 24.31
C CYS A 677 -15.50 1.36 24.29
N ASP A 678 -16.18 2.43 23.90
CA ASP A 678 -17.62 2.50 23.76
C ASP A 678 -18.14 1.62 22.62
N GLN A 679 -19.46 1.37 22.62
CA GLN A 679 -20.12 0.50 21.64
C GLN A 679 -19.90 0.96 20.20
N GLY A 680 -19.90 2.27 19.92
CA GLY A 680 -19.68 2.81 18.58
C GLY A 680 -18.29 2.48 18.00
N VAL A 681 -17.27 2.44 18.85
CA VAL A 681 -15.92 1.99 18.46
C VAL A 681 -15.90 0.47 18.29
N ARG A 682 -16.51 -0.27 19.21
CA ARG A 682 -16.49 -1.74 19.19
C ARG A 682 -17.12 -2.35 17.94
N HIS A 683 -18.21 -1.78 17.40
CA HIS A 683 -18.84 -2.34 16.20
C HIS A 683 -18.04 -2.08 14.93
N ALA A 684 -17.17 -1.07 14.88
CA ALA A 684 -16.29 -0.77 13.74
C ALA A 684 -15.04 -1.67 13.68
N VAL A 685 -14.56 -2.17 14.82
CA VAL A 685 -13.31 -2.95 14.88
C VAL A 685 -13.38 -4.24 14.04
N PRO A 686 -14.46 -5.04 14.02
CA PRO A 686 -14.50 -6.22 13.16
C PRO A 686 -14.32 -5.89 11.67
N VAL A 687 -14.96 -4.81 11.18
CA VAL A 687 -14.81 -4.38 9.78
C VAL A 687 -13.37 -3.93 9.52
N ALA A 688 -12.77 -3.19 10.45
CA ALA A 688 -11.38 -2.76 10.36
C ALA A 688 -10.40 -3.96 10.32
N LEU A 689 -10.64 -5.00 11.11
CA LEU A 689 -9.88 -6.27 11.05
C LEU A 689 -10.07 -6.98 9.70
N GLY A 690 -11.28 -6.97 9.16
CA GLY A 690 -11.57 -7.51 7.83
C GLY A 690 -10.81 -6.78 6.72
N LEU A 691 -10.77 -5.44 6.78
CA LEU A 691 -10.00 -4.62 5.84
C LEU A 691 -8.50 -4.86 5.95
N LEU A 692 -7.97 -4.97 7.17
CA LEU A 692 -6.54 -5.17 7.42
C LEU A 692 -6.02 -6.50 6.85
N SER A 693 -6.87 -7.52 6.76
CA SER A 693 -6.51 -8.88 6.35
C SER A 693 -7.37 -9.42 5.20
N VAL A 694 -7.68 -8.58 4.23
CA VAL A 694 -8.47 -8.96 3.04
C VAL A 694 -7.78 -10.09 2.27
N SER A 695 -8.55 -11.15 1.98
CA SER A 695 -8.08 -12.35 1.25
C SER A 695 -6.84 -13.03 1.88
N ASN A 696 -6.61 -12.79 3.18
CA ASN A 696 -5.51 -13.37 3.94
C ASN A 696 -6.02 -13.96 5.26
N PRO A 697 -6.44 -15.22 5.29
CA PRO A 697 -7.10 -15.84 6.45
C PRO A 697 -6.10 -16.17 7.58
N GLN A 698 -5.71 -15.15 8.36
CA GLN A 698 -4.87 -15.31 9.54
C GLN A 698 -5.68 -15.91 10.70
N LEU A 699 -5.09 -16.91 11.39
CA LEU A 699 -5.77 -17.66 12.44
C LEU A 699 -6.23 -16.79 13.61
N ASN A 700 -5.36 -15.88 14.08
CA ASN A 700 -5.65 -15.01 15.21
C ASN A 700 -6.84 -14.08 14.95
N ILE A 701 -6.94 -13.56 13.73
CA ILE A 701 -8.04 -12.69 13.30
C ILE A 701 -9.31 -13.49 13.12
N LEU A 702 -9.22 -14.69 12.51
CA LEU A 702 -10.34 -15.61 12.35
C LEU A 702 -10.99 -15.97 13.71
N GLU A 703 -10.20 -16.32 14.71
CA GLU A 703 -10.69 -16.65 16.05
C GLU A 703 -11.33 -15.45 16.73
N THR A 704 -10.75 -14.26 16.56
CA THR A 704 -11.31 -13.02 17.12
C THR A 704 -12.66 -12.71 16.49
N LEU A 705 -12.75 -12.69 15.17
CA LEU A 705 -13.98 -12.42 14.43
C LEU A 705 -15.07 -13.47 14.71
N SER A 706 -14.69 -14.75 14.83
CA SER A 706 -15.63 -15.82 15.20
C SER A 706 -16.29 -15.60 16.56
N LYS A 707 -15.54 -15.07 17.54
CA LYS A 707 -16.10 -14.71 18.86
C LYS A 707 -17.10 -13.56 18.75
N PHE A 708 -16.76 -12.51 17.99
CA PHE A 708 -17.63 -11.33 17.83
C PHE A 708 -18.85 -11.58 16.94
N ALA A 709 -18.83 -12.61 16.09
CA ALA A 709 -20.00 -13.03 15.34
C ALA A 709 -21.13 -13.60 16.25
N HIS A 710 -20.83 -13.92 17.51
CA HIS A 710 -21.78 -14.33 18.54
C HIS A 710 -22.04 -13.24 19.60
N ASP A 711 -21.62 -11.98 19.35
CA ASP A 711 -21.84 -10.90 20.31
C ASP A 711 -23.34 -10.60 20.46
N ASN A 712 -23.74 -10.18 21.67
CA ASN A 712 -25.08 -9.74 21.95
C ASN A 712 -25.49 -8.46 21.24
N ASP A 713 -24.50 -7.64 20.87
CA ASP A 713 -24.69 -6.47 20.04
C ASP A 713 -24.79 -6.87 18.57
N LEU A 714 -25.98 -6.67 18.00
CA LEU A 714 -26.29 -7.07 16.63
C LEU A 714 -25.41 -6.36 15.60
N GLU A 715 -25.05 -5.09 15.81
CA GLU A 715 -24.21 -4.34 14.85
C GLU A 715 -22.78 -4.88 14.84
N THR A 716 -22.22 -5.18 15.98
CA THR A 716 -20.93 -5.86 16.11
C THR A 716 -20.96 -7.24 15.45
N ALA A 717 -22.01 -8.01 15.64
CA ALA A 717 -22.17 -9.31 15.02
C ALA A 717 -22.28 -9.23 13.49
N TYR A 718 -23.05 -8.28 12.96
CA TYR A 718 -23.17 -8.05 11.51
C TYR A 718 -21.82 -7.69 10.89
N SER A 719 -21.09 -6.77 11.51
CA SER A 719 -19.76 -6.36 11.10
C SER A 719 -18.77 -7.52 11.12
N ALA A 720 -18.83 -8.38 12.14
CA ALA A 720 -17.95 -9.55 12.25
C ALA A 720 -18.26 -10.63 11.20
N MET A 721 -19.54 -10.88 10.87
CA MET A 721 -19.91 -11.82 9.82
C MET A 721 -19.42 -11.37 8.45
N PHE A 722 -19.57 -10.10 8.12
CA PHE A 722 -19.07 -9.56 6.87
C PHE A 722 -17.52 -9.58 6.82
N ALA A 723 -16.86 -9.21 7.92
CA ALA A 723 -15.40 -9.26 8.03
C ALA A 723 -14.82 -10.67 7.85
N LEU A 724 -15.53 -11.73 8.31
CA LEU A 724 -15.16 -13.12 8.03
C LEU A 724 -15.20 -13.42 6.53
N GLY A 725 -16.17 -12.84 5.81
CA GLY A 725 -16.25 -12.92 4.35
C GLY A 725 -15.07 -12.23 3.66
N LEU A 726 -14.69 -11.02 4.09
CA LEU A 726 -13.53 -10.30 3.55
C LEU A 726 -12.22 -11.05 3.84
N LEU A 727 -12.03 -11.53 5.06
CA LEU A 727 -10.87 -12.32 5.47
C LEU A 727 -10.65 -13.55 4.56
N GLY A 728 -11.75 -14.27 4.30
CA GLY A 728 -11.71 -15.48 3.48
C GLY A 728 -11.88 -15.25 1.98
N ALA A 729 -12.05 -14.01 1.50
CA ALA A 729 -12.47 -13.74 0.13
C ALA A 729 -11.59 -14.42 -0.93
N GLY A 730 -12.22 -15.29 -1.73
CA GLY A 730 -11.59 -16.04 -2.82
C GLY A 730 -10.51 -17.03 -2.41
N THR A 731 -10.38 -17.36 -1.14
CA THR A 731 -9.34 -18.29 -0.66
C THR A 731 -9.80 -19.76 -0.59
N ASN A 732 -11.09 -20.02 -0.61
CA ASN A 732 -11.68 -21.34 -0.36
C ASN A 732 -11.19 -21.99 0.96
N ASN A 733 -10.79 -21.20 1.96
CA ASN A 733 -10.17 -21.69 3.18
C ASN A 733 -11.15 -22.57 3.98
N ALA A 734 -10.73 -23.79 4.27
CA ALA A 734 -11.58 -24.79 4.94
C ALA A 734 -11.99 -24.36 6.36
N ARG A 735 -11.12 -23.67 7.11
CA ARG A 735 -11.41 -23.21 8.48
C ARG A 735 -12.45 -22.10 8.48
N VAL A 736 -12.30 -21.10 7.58
CA VAL A 736 -13.28 -20.01 7.40
C VAL A 736 -14.64 -20.61 7.03
N ASN A 737 -14.66 -21.54 6.07
CA ASN A 737 -15.88 -22.21 5.63
C ASN A 737 -16.56 -23.03 6.75
N ALA A 738 -15.78 -23.73 7.57
CA ALA A 738 -16.29 -24.45 8.73
C ALA A 738 -16.95 -23.48 9.74
N THR A 739 -16.26 -22.37 10.06
CA THR A 739 -16.78 -21.33 10.96
C THR A 739 -18.08 -20.74 10.42
N LEU A 740 -18.14 -20.39 9.14
CA LEU A 740 -19.33 -19.81 8.53
C LEU A 740 -20.52 -20.82 8.50
N ARG A 741 -20.27 -22.12 8.30
CA ARG A 741 -21.32 -23.14 8.40
C ARG A 741 -21.86 -23.29 9.81
N HIS A 742 -20.99 -23.22 10.82
CA HIS A 742 -21.45 -23.22 12.23
C HIS A 742 -22.28 -21.98 12.55
N LEU A 743 -21.87 -20.80 12.06
CA LEU A 743 -22.64 -19.57 12.21
C LEU A 743 -24.01 -19.65 11.51
N ALA A 744 -24.06 -20.19 10.28
CA ALA A 744 -25.31 -20.39 9.56
C ALA A 744 -26.30 -21.31 10.36
N ALA A 745 -25.79 -22.39 10.95
CA ALA A 745 -26.60 -23.27 11.79
C ALA A 745 -27.07 -22.58 13.07
N HIS A 746 -26.21 -21.77 13.70
CA HIS A 746 -26.53 -21.03 14.92
C HIS A 746 -27.58 -19.94 14.68
N HIS A 747 -27.43 -19.15 13.60
CA HIS A 747 -28.29 -18.02 13.28
C HIS A 747 -29.44 -18.40 12.32
N CYS A 748 -29.77 -19.66 12.19
CA CYS A 748 -30.82 -20.15 11.27
C CYS A 748 -32.20 -19.52 11.46
N ARG A 749 -32.48 -18.88 12.62
CA ARG A 749 -33.75 -18.22 12.93
C ARG A 749 -33.77 -16.73 12.67
N ASP A 750 -32.61 -16.08 12.46
CA ASP A 750 -32.49 -14.65 12.15
C ASP A 750 -32.19 -14.45 10.67
N ALA A 751 -33.16 -13.88 9.95
CA ALA A 751 -33.06 -13.69 8.51
C ALA A 751 -31.93 -12.75 8.11
N VAL A 752 -31.58 -11.74 8.93
CA VAL A 752 -30.53 -10.76 8.62
C VAL A 752 -29.16 -11.39 8.81
N GLN A 753 -28.95 -12.04 9.95
CA GLN A 753 -27.67 -12.70 10.25
C GLN A 753 -27.39 -13.83 9.26
N LEU A 754 -28.41 -14.64 8.95
CA LEU A 754 -28.29 -15.72 7.97
C LEU A 754 -27.93 -15.17 6.57
N MET A 755 -28.57 -14.07 6.13
CA MET A 755 -28.23 -13.40 4.87
C MET A 755 -26.76 -12.96 4.84
N LEU A 756 -26.25 -12.33 5.90
CA LEU A 756 -24.86 -11.87 5.99
C LEU A 756 -23.87 -13.04 6.01
N VAL A 757 -24.19 -14.12 6.72
CA VAL A 757 -23.36 -15.34 6.72
C VAL A 757 -23.31 -15.97 5.33
N HIS A 758 -24.45 -16.02 4.61
CA HIS A 758 -24.48 -16.50 3.22
C HIS A 758 -23.62 -15.61 2.31
N ILE A 759 -23.74 -14.29 2.40
CA ILE A 759 -22.89 -13.34 1.65
C ILE A 759 -21.41 -13.60 1.96
N ALA A 760 -21.05 -13.82 3.22
CA ALA A 760 -19.67 -14.14 3.63
C ALA A 760 -19.21 -15.49 3.02
N GLN A 761 -20.08 -16.50 2.96
CA GLN A 761 -19.79 -17.77 2.28
C GLN A 761 -19.56 -17.55 0.78
N GLY A 762 -20.40 -16.73 0.13
CA GLY A 762 -20.23 -16.36 -1.28
C GLY A 762 -18.89 -15.66 -1.54
N LEU A 763 -18.50 -14.72 -0.69
CA LEU A 763 -17.20 -14.04 -0.77
C LEU A 763 -16.04 -15.01 -0.61
N THR A 764 -16.12 -15.97 0.33
CA THR A 764 -15.07 -16.97 0.54
C THR A 764 -14.82 -17.80 -0.73
N HIS A 765 -15.88 -18.05 -1.50
CA HIS A 765 -15.83 -18.78 -2.77
C HIS A 765 -15.82 -17.86 -4.01
N LEU A 766 -15.40 -16.61 -3.88
CA LEU A 766 -15.35 -15.63 -4.96
C LEU A 766 -14.62 -16.19 -6.20
N GLY A 767 -15.30 -16.17 -7.37
CA GLY A 767 -14.78 -16.76 -8.59
C GLY A 767 -14.41 -18.25 -8.45
N LYS A 768 -15.15 -19.00 -7.65
CA LYS A 768 -14.84 -20.40 -7.29
C LYS A 768 -13.49 -20.57 -6.60
N GLY A 769 -12.97 -19.50 -6.00
CA GLY A 769 -11.69 -19.47 -5.28
C GLY A 769 -10.48 -19.02 -6.13
N THR A 770 -10.71 -18.41 -7.29
CA THR A 770 -9.62 -17.93 -8.17
C THR A 770 -9.38 -16.43 -8.11
N MET A 771 -10.30 -15.66 -7.52
CA MET A 771 -10.18 -14.21 -7.42
C MET A 771 -9.70 -13.80 -6.04
N THR A 772 -9.20 -12.57 -5.93
CA THR A 772 -8.82 -11.92 -4.68
C THR A 772 -9.45 -10.53 -4.59
N LEU A 773 -9.65 -10.05 -3.38
CA LEU A 773 -9.98 -8.65 -3.09
C LEU A 773 -8.77 -7.85 -2.63
N ASN A 774 -7.58 -8.45 -2.54
CA ASN A 774 -6.38 -7.77 -2.09
C ASN A 774 -6.04 -6.60 -3.04
N PRO A 775 -5.94 -5.35 -2.55
CA PRO A 775 -5.62 -4.20 -3.39
C PRO A 775 -4.15 -4.14 -3.83
N PHE A 776 -3.27 -4.93 -3.20
CA PHE A 776 -1.86 -4.98 -3.55
C PHE A 776 -1.61 -5.99 -4.67
N HIS A 777 -0.70 -5.62 -5.59
CA HIS A 777 -0.18 -6.50 -6.63
C HIS A 777 1.32 -6.24 -6.86
N SER A 778 1.94 -6.99 -7.76
CA SER A 778 3.39 -6.90 -8.04
C SER A 778 4.23 -7.07 -6.76
N GLU A 779 4.02 -8.17 -6.04
CA GLU A 779 4.68 -8.48 -4.77
C GLU A 779 4.46 -7.40 -3.69
N ARG A 780 3.26 -6.82 -3.64
CA ARG A 780 2.88 -5.72 -2.73
C ARG A 780 3.60 -4.39 -2.99
N GLN A 781 4.28 -4.23 -4.11
CA GLN A 781 4.92 -2.96 -4.47
C GLN A 781 3.93 -1.93 -5.01
N LEU A 782 2.84 -2.39 -5.63
CA LEU A 782 1.81 -1.52 -6.18
C LEU A 782 0.50 -1.69 -5.43
N LEU A 783 -0.09 -0.56 -5.05
CA LEU A 783 -1.41 -0.47 -4.43
C LEU A 783 -2.40 0.06 -5.48
N SER A 784 -3.42 -0.72 -5.82
CA SER A 784 -4.47 -0.29 -6.75
C SER A 784 -5.43 0.68 -6.07
N PRO A 785 -5.51 1.95 -6.51
CA PRO A 785 -6.41 2.93 -5.91
C PRO A 785 -7.89 2.56 -6.08
N SER A 786 -8.28 2.03 -7.24
CA SER A 786 -9.66 1.60 -7.51
C SER A 786 -10.09 0.44 -6.61
N ALA A 787 -9.21 -0.55 -6.41
CA ALA A 787 -9.46 -1.68 -5.54
C ALA A 787 -9.57 -1.26 -4.06
N LEU A 788 -8.64 -0.43 -3.59
CA LEU A 788 -8.67 0.09 -2.23
C LEU A 788 -9.88 0.99 -2.00
N GLY A 789 -10.23 1.84 -2.98
CA GLY A 789 -11.42 2.69 -2.93
C GLY A 789 -12.70 1.88 -2.80
N GLY A 790 -12.85 0.79 -3.55
CA GLY A 790 -14.00 -0.12 -3.48
C GLY A 790 -14.12 -0.81 -2.13
N LEU A 791 -13.01 -1.31 -1.60
CA LEU A 791 -12.95 -1.91 -0.26
C LEU A 791 -13.29 -0.90 0.83
N PHE A 792 -12.67 0.28 0.78
CA PHE A 792 -12.90 1.34 1.75
C PHE A 792 -14.35 1.80 1.74
N ALA A 793 -14.94 2.02 0.57
CA ALA A 793 -16.35 2.37 0.44
C ALA A 793 -17.28 1.31 1.04
N THR A 794 -17.02 0.02 0.75
CA THR A 794 -17.86 -1.05 1.29
C THR A 794 -17.70 -1.18 2.80
N CYS A 795 -16.49 -1.09 3.34
CA CYS A 795 -16.27 -1.07 4.79
C CYS A 795 -16.93 0.13 5.46
N PHE A 796 -16.90 1.30 4.83
CA PHE A 796 -17.59 2.51 5.31
C PHE A 796 -19.11 2.30 5.40
N PHE A 797 -19.73 1.64 4.43
CA PHE A 797 -21.17 1.32 4.49
C PHE A 797 -21.51 0.35 5.63
N PHE A 798 -20.59 -0.51 6.02
CA PHE A 798 -20.76 -1.40 7.16
C PHE A 798 -20.55 -0.73 8.52
N LEU A 799 -20.14 0.54 8.57
CA LEU A 799 -20.16 1.31 9.82
C LEU A 799 -21.60 1.70 10.24
N ASP A 800 -22.52 1.74 9.28
CA ASP A 800 -23.96 1.97 9.53
C ASP A 800 -24.80 1.04 8.63
N PRO A 801 -24.75 -0.29 8.83
CA PRO A 801 -25.36 -1.23 7.92
C PRO A 801 -26.86 -1.14 7.86
N ARG A 802 -27.53 -0.65 8.93
CA ARG A 802 -29.01 -0.54 8.99
C ARG A 802 -29.57 0.48 8.03
N HIS A 803 -28.87 1.59 7.81
CA HIS A 803 -29.31 2.65 6.90
C HIS A 803 -28.80 2.44 5.47
N THR A 804 -27.82 1.58 5.26
CA THR A 804 -27.21 1.29 3.97
C THR A 804 -27.57 -0.12 3.46
N ILE A 805 -26.71 -1.10 3.62
CA ILE A 805 -26.79 -2.43 3.01
C ILE A 805 -28.00 -3.26 3.53
N LEU A 806 -28.37 -3.14 4.79
CA LEU A 806 -29.53 -3.84 5.33
C LEU A 806 -30.87 -3.13 5.08
N SER A 807 -30.84 -1.94 4.48
CA SER A 807 -32.01 -1.16 4.07
C SER A 807 -32.37 -1.46 2.61
N LYS A 808 -32.41 -0.42 1.79
CA LYS A 808 -32.80 -0.49 0.36
C LYS A 808 -31.59 -0.55 -0.57
N GLN A 809 -30.40 -0.22 -0.08
CA GLN A 809 -29.19 -0.03 -0.86
C GLN A 809 -28.27 -1.28 -0.87
N HIS A 810 -28.86 -2.48 -0.97
CA HIS A 810 -28.08 -3.74 -1.04
C HIS A 810 -27.07 -3.74 -2.18
N PHE A 811 -27.39 -3.06 -3.29
CA PHE A 811 -26.54 -2.94 -4.48
C PHE A 811 -25.20 -2.24 -4.20
N LEU A 812 -25.03 -1.53 -3.06
CA LEU A 812 -23.74 -0.95 -2.65
C LEU A 812 -22.66 -2.01 -2.42
N LEU A 813 -23.01 -3.28 -2.20
CA LEU A 813 -22.03 -4.39 -2.16
C LEU A 813 -21.27 -4.54 -3.48
N TYR A 814 -21.82 -4.09 -4.60
CA TYR A 814 -21.10 -4.09 -5.89
C TYR A 814 -19.96 -3.06 -5.96
N CYS A 815 -19.81 -2.17 -4.97
CA CYS A 815 -18.61 -1.34 -4.82
C CYS A 815 -17.34 -2.18 -4.60
N LEU A 816 -17.46 -3.47 -4.25
CA LEU A 816 -16.32 -4.41 -4.22
C LEU A 816 -15.79 -4.79 -5.60
N VAL A 817 -16.55 -4.55 -6.68
CA VAL A 817 -16.20 -4.99 -8.03
C VAL A 817 -14.81 -4.51 -8.49
N PRO A 818 -14.39 -3.25 -8.30
CA PRO A 818 -13.04 -2.81 -8.68
C PRO A 818 -11.91 -3.58 -7.99
N ALA A 819 -12.16 -4.13 -6.79
CA ALA A 819 -11.19 -4.92 -6.04
C ALA A 819 -11.11 -6.39 -6.50
N MET A 820 -12.12 -6.91 -7.19
CA MET A 820 -12.15 -8.31 -7.62
C MET A 820 -11.20 -8.53 -8.79
N ASN A 821 -10.11 -9.19 -8.57
CA ASN A 821 -9.10 -9.49 -9.59
C ASN A 821 -8.66 -10.96 -9.49
N PRO A 822 -8.33 -11.61 -10.62
CA PRO A 822 -7.85 -13.00 -10.60
C PRO A 822 -6.43 -13.07 -10.01
N ARG A 823 -6.17 -14.12 -9.24
CA ARG A 823 -4.85 -14.46 -8.69
C ARG A 823 -4.10 -15.38 -9.63
N MET A 824 -3.80 -14.93 -10.83
CA MET A 824 -3.23 -15.79 -11.87
C MET A 824 -1.82 -15.39 -12.26
N LEU A 825 -1.08 -16.37 -12.78
CA LEU A 825 0.10 -16.17 -13.61
C LEU A 825 -0.13 -16.88 -14.93
N ILE A 826 -0.12 -16.12 -16.00
CA ILE A 826 -0.18 -16.63 -17.39
C ILE A 826 1.04 -16.13 -18.12
N THR A 827 1.65 -17.00 -18.89
CA THR A 827 2.87 -16.72 -19.66
C THR A 827 2.58 -16.69 -21.15
N PHE A 828 3.18 -15.72 -21.84
CA PHE A 828 3.04 -15.49 -23.27
C PHE A 828 4.40 -15.50 -23.94
N THR A 829 4.43 -15.95 -25.19
CA THR A 829 5.59 -15.82 -26.08
C THR A 829 5.14 -15.22 -27.41
N PRO A 830 6.00 -14.49 -28.13
CA PRO A 830 5.70 -14.10 -29.50
C PRO A 830 5.53 -15.35 -30.38
N LYS A 831 4.52 -15.35 -31.25
CA LYS A 831 4.24 -16.47 -32.14
C LYS A 831 5.42 -16.82 -33.02
N ASP A 832 6.06 -15.80 -33.59
CA ASP A 832 7.31 -15.93 -34.32
C ASP A 832 8.48 -15.45 -33.46
N PRO A 833 9.36 -16.35 -33.00
CA PRO A 833 10.50 -15.98 -32.15
C PRO A 833 11.45 -14.93 -32.77
N ASN A 834 11.47 -14.81 -34.09
CA ASN A 834 12.31 -13.87 -34.81
C ASN A 834 11.64 -12.52 -35.09
N ASP A 835 10.33 -12.43 -34.90
CA ASP A 835 9.56 -11.20 -35.07
C ASP A 835 8.90 -10.78 -33.76
N PRO A 836 9.51 -9.83 -32.99
CA PRO A 836 8.95 -9.29 -31.76
C PRO A 836 7.57 -8.65 -31.91
N SER A 837 7.22 -8.25 -33.17
CA SER A 837 5.94 -7.62 -33.46
C SER A 837 4.79 -8.62 -33.61
N SER A 838 5.09 -9.91 -33.75
CA SER A 838 4.07 -10.96 -33.90
C SER A 838 3.08 -10.98 -32.71
N PRO A 839 1.84 -11.48 -32.96
CA PRO A 839 0.86 -11.66 -31.89
C PRO A 839 1.41 -12.54 -30.76
N LEU A 840 0.96 -12.28 -29.56
CA LEU A 840 1.33 -13.08 -28.39
C LEU A 840 0.49 -14.36 -28.34
N GLU A 841 1.14 -15.50 -28.12
CA GLU A 841 0.48 -16.77 -27.84
C GLU A 841 0.75 -17.23 -26.42
N GLN A 842 -0.24 -17.88 -25.79
CA GLN A 842 -0.07 -18.47 -24.47
C GLN A 842 0.95 -19.62 -24.55
N CYS A 843 1.93 -19.59 -23.68
CA CYS A 843 2.95 -20.63 -23.56
C CYS A 843 2.91 -21.26 -22.17
N ASN A 844 2.90 -22.57 -22.10
CA ASN A 844 2.91 -23.30 -20.85
C ASN A 844 4.36 -23.60 -20.44
N VAL A 845 4.79 -23.05 -19.30
CA VAL A 845 6.16 -23.15 -18.80
C VAL A 845 6.17 -23.62 -17.34
N ASN A 846 7.15 -24.45 -16.98
CA ASN A 846 7.32 -24.86 -15.59
C ASN A 846 7.84 -23.72 -14.71
N VAL A 847 7.14 -23.47 -13.61
CA VAL A 847 7.48 -22.45 -12.61
C VAL A 847 7.53 -23.06 -11.21
N ARG A 848 8.42 -22.56 -10.39
CA ARG A 848 8.49 -22.87 -8.96
C ARG A 848 7.67 -21.85 -8.20
N VAL A 849 6.77 -22.31 -7.36
CA VAL A 849 5.92 -21.43 -6.53
C VAL A 849 6.14 -21.75 -5.08
N GLY A 850 6.42 -20.75 -4.28
CA GLY A 850 6.63 -20.90 -2.84
C GLY A 850 6.41 -19.58 -2.10
N GLN A 851 6.46 -19.62 -0.78
CA GLN A 851 6.33 -18.41 0.04
C GLN A 851 7.57 -17.53 -0.13
N GLY A 852 7.33 -16.25 -0.45
CA GLY A 852 8.38 -15.25 -0.49
C GLY A 852 8.83 -14.89 0.92
N VAL A 853 10.13 -15.01 1.18
CA VAL A 853 10.75 -14.65 2.46
C VAL A 853 11.83 -13.62 2.24
N ASP A 854 11.85 -12.57 3.06
CA ASP A 854 12.88 -11.55 3.00
C ASP A 854 14.23 -12.14 3.44
N VAL A 855 15.30 -11.77 2.74
CA VAL A 855 16.65 -12.17 3.14
C VAL A 855 17.05 -11.37 4.37
N VAL A 856 17.26 -12.08 5.47
CA VAL A 856 17.61 -11.47 6.77
C VAL A 856 18.94 -10.75 6.69
N GLY A 857 19.00 -9.53 7.22
CA GLY A 857 20.22 -8.85 7.60
C GLY A 857 20.67 -7.65 6.76
N GLN A 858 20.00 -7.33 5.65
CA GLN A 858 20.30 -6.11 4.89
C GLN A 858 19.04 -5.56 4.22
N ALA A 859 18.78 -4.27 4.40
CA ALA A 859 17.80 -3.55 3.61
C ALA A 859 18.13 -3.65 2.11
N GLY A 860 17.11 -3.74 1.27
CA GLY A 860 17.30 -3.79 -0.17
C GLY A 860 17.64 -5.15 -0.78
N LYS A 861 17.64 -6.25 -0.02
CA LYS A 861 17.80 -7.58 -0.62
C LYS A 861 16.48 -8.14 -1.15
N PRO A 862 16.49 -8.77 -2.34
CA PRO A 862 15.29 -9.37 -2.92
C PRO A 862 14.80 -10.56 -2.09
N LYS A 863 13.48 -10.77 -2.11
CA LYS A 863 12.86 -11.94 -1.50
C LYS A 863 13.32 -13.22 -2.18
N THR A 864 13.49 -14.27 -1.39
CA THR A 864 13.76 -15.63 -1.87
C THR A 864 12.53 -16.51 -1.65
N ILE A 865 12.45 -17.61 -2.38
CA ILE A 865 11.37 -18.60 -2.23
C ILE A 865 11.80 -19.71 -1.27
N THR A 866 10.92 -20.06 -0.33
CA THR A 866 11.09 -21.21 0.55
C THR A 866 9.95 -22.19 0.39
N GLY A 867 10.25 -23.49 0.41
CA GLY A 867 9.24 -24.55 0.36
C GLY A 867 8.45 -24.56 -0.96
N PHE A 868 9.14 -24.51 -2.10
CA PHE A 868 8.54 -24.42 -3.41
C PHE A 868 7.97 -25.75 -3.92
N GLN A 869 6.92 -25.63 -4.76
CA GLN A 869 6.39 -26.70 -5.61
C GLN A 869 6.49 -26.25 -7.08
N THR A 870 6.63 -27.21 -8.00
CA THR A 870 6.72 -26.92 -9.42
C THR A 870 5.35 -27.16 -10.07
N TYR A 871 4.89 -26.17 -10.81
CA TYR A 871 3.64 -26.19 -11.55
C TYR A 871 3.88 -25.77 -13.00
N ASN A 872 2.92 -26.08 -13.87
CA ASN A 872 2.90 -25.63 -15.23
C ASN A 872 1.91 -24.44 -15.37
N THR A 873 2.31 -23.35 -16.03
CA THR A 873 1.42 -22.20 -16.25
C THR A 873 0.28 -22.55 -17.22
N PRO A 874 -0.94 -21.98 -17.09
CA PRO A 874 -1.42 -20.99 -16.10
C PRO A 874 -1.57 -21.54 -14.67
N ILE A 875 -1.23 -20.74 -13.67
CA ILE A 875 -1.32 -21.13 -12.26
C ILE A 875 -2.08 -20.11 -11.41
N LEU A 876 -2.55 -20.58 -10.26
CA LEU A 876 -3.16 -19.75 -9.24
C LEU A 876 -2.14 -19.49 -8.12
N LEU A 877 -1.90 -18.21 -7.80
CA LEU A 877 -1.02 -17.81 -6.72
C LEU A 877 -1.79 -17.53 -5.43
N ALA A 878 -1.38 -18.09 -4.30
CA ALA A 878 -1.94 -17.75 -3.00
C ALA A 878 -1.32 -16.44 -2.45
N HIS A 879 -1.90 -15.93 -1.36
CA HIS A 879 -1.38 -14.72 -0.72
C HIS A 879 0.06 -14.93 -0.21
N GLY A 880 0.97 -14.03 -0.59
CA GLY A 880 2.39 -14.10 -0.21
C GLY A 880 3.24 -15.09 -1.01
N GLU A 881 2.64 -15.86 -1.93
CA GLU A 881 3.40 -16.72 -2.84
C GLU A 881 4.08 -15.95 -3.95
N ARG A 882 5.26 -16.37 -4.31
CA ARG A 882 6.05 -15.89 -5.43
C ARG A 882 6.34 -17.04 -6.40
N ALA A 883 6.35 -16.73 -7.68
CA ALA A 883 6.73 -17.65 -8.73
C ALA A 883 8.13 -17.32 -9.28
N GLU A 884 8.88 -18.35 -9.65
CA GLU A 884 10.14 -18.24 -10.37
C GLU A 884 10.18 -19.26 -11.51
N LEU A 885 10.82 -18.91 -12.64
CA LEU A 885 10.98 -19.86 -13.74
C LEU A 885 11.81 -21.07 -13.29
N ALA A 886 11.33 -22.27 -13.60
CA ALA A 886 12.03 -23.52 -13.31
C ALA A 886 12.93 -23.99 -14.46
N THR A 887 12.86 -23.29 -15.60
CA THR A 887 13.59 -23.62 -16.84
C THR A 887 14.49 -22.46 -17.23
N ASP A 888 15.69 -22.79 -17.75
CA ASP A 888 16.62 -21.79 -18.29
C ASP A 888 16.36 -21.49 -19.79
N GLU A 889 15.32 -22.10 -20.37
CA GLU A 889 14.95 -21.92 -21.77
C GLU A 889 14.39 -20.53 -22.06
N TYR A 890 13.73 -19.95 -21.06
CA TYR A 890 13.07 -18.64 -21.19
C TYR A 890 13.56 -17.65 -20.15
N ILE A 891 13.57 -16.39 -20.54
CA ILE A 891 13.81 -15.22 -19.65
C ILE A 891 12.53 -14.41 -19.60
N ALA A 892 12.08 -14.05 -18.41
CA ALA A 892 10.92 -13.16 -18.25
C ALA A 892 11.33 -11.69 -18.43
N ILE A 893 10.54 -10.94 -19.18
CA ILE A 893 10.73 -9.49 -19.34
C ILE A 893 10.42 -8.77 -18.04
N SER A 894 9.38 -9.22 -17.32
CA SER A 894 9.06 -8.69 -16.00
C SER A 894 9.88 -9.40 -14.92
N PRO A 895 10.51 -8.67 -14.00
CA PRO A 895 11.24 -9.27 -12.87
C PRO A 895 10.31 -9.93 -11.84
N ILE A 896 9.00 -9.63 -11.88
CA ILE A 896 7.98 -10.23 -11.02
C ILE A 896 7.04 -11.07 -11.89
N LEU A 897 6.91 -12.35 -11.55
CA LEU A 897 6.05 -13.29 -12.24
C LEU A 897 4.65 -13.29 -11.60
N GLU A 898 3.82 -12.34 -12.00
CA GLU A 898 2.43 -12.19 -11.56
C GLU A 898 1.58 -11.61 -12.70
N GLY A 899 0.35 -12.07 -12.87
CA GLY A 899 -0.55 -11.63 -13.92
C GLY A 899 -0.14 -12.17 -15.29
N SER A 900 -0.11 -11.31 -16.30
CA SER A 900 0.31 -11.63 -17.66
C SER A 900 1.79 -11.30 -17.86
N VAL A 901 2.62 -12.30 -18.14
CA VAL A 901 4.07 -12.15 -18.25
C VAL A 901 4.54 -12.64 -19.62
N ILE A 902 5.34 -11.81 -20.30
CA ILE A 902 5.94 -12.15 -21.60
C ILE A 902 7.31 -12.77 -21.36
N LEU A 903 7.55 -13.89 -22.04
CA LEU A 903 8.79 -14.66 -22.02
C LEU A 903 9.52 -14.53 -23.35
N VAL A 904 10.83 -14.45 -23.30
CA VAL A 904 11.73 -14.45 -24.47
C VAL A 904 12.63 -15.68 -24.37
N LYS A 905 12.93 -16.31 -25.49
CA LYS A 905 13.89 -17.43 -25.51
C LYS A 905 15.26 -16.95 -25.04
N ASN A 906 15.86 -17.74 -24.15
CA ASN A 906 17.19 -17.44 -23.64
C ASN A 906 18.24 -17.80 -24.72
N PRO A 907 19.00 -16.82 -25.24
CA PRO A 907 20.04 -17.08 -26.26
C PRO A 907 21.19 -17.96 -25.74
N ASN A 908 21.36 -18.05 -24.42
CA ASN A 908 22.41 -18.81 -23.76
C ASN A 908 21.95 -20.19 -23.26
N SER A 909 20.73 -20.61 -23.59
CA SER A 909 20.22 -21.93 -23.17
C SER A 909 21.00 -23.06 -23.86
N GLU A 910 21.55 -23.95 -23.07
CA GLU A 910 22.26 -25.16 -23.54
C GLU A 910 21.30 -26.25 -24.08
N ILE A 911 19.99 -26.05 -23.91
CA ILE A 911 18.96 -26.97 -24.37
C ILE A 911 18.67 -26.66 -25.85
N LYS A 912 19.21 -27.51 -26.76
CA LYS A 912 18.92 -27.47 -28.19
C LYS A 912 17.65 -28.23 -28.51
#